data_b628f4004eedbdb9fb98dcc0a3daa109
#
_entry.id   b628f4004eedbdb9fb98dcc0a3daa109
#
_cell.length_a   1.000
_cell.length_b   1.000
_cell.length_c   1.000
_cell.angle_alpha   90.00
_cell.angle_beta   90.00
_cell.angle_gamma   90.00
#
_symmetry.space_group_name_H-M   'P 1'
#
loop_
_entity.id
_entity.type
_entity.pdbx_description
1 polymer ?
#
loop_
_entity_poly.entity_id
_entity_poly.type
_entity_poly.pdbx_seq_one_letter_code
_entity_poly.pdbx_strand_id
1 'polypeptide(L)'
;MTKLYVFKSFLLSSLLILSACSNDDVANNNGKGSLTVAVKANQEVLSPITKSITEEIAPSVDDFSMFVMQGDQLIESWDRFADYPQQVFYPIGTFNLKATYGAIEKEGFEQPYYEGNQTFQISDGEDTHVEITSYLANTKVSVEYTDEFKRYFKDYSAKVSSVLNTPITFSKTEQRAAFFKPSTLVVNLNVTNQHGTTSEIRAAVLENAQARFHYRFKFDVDASNAYLYVRFDEATENVPVQIDISDESLSSAPPILSLTGFESGVTKDIIEGTIGDESSYQVVLNAKSGIAQCNLRTSSASLLAKGWPEVIDLAALTTEQKTVLESLGLRIKGFGPTMDKIAIVDFTGVLPYLSYSEEAPVHTFSLEATDIFSKVTEVPAVLSVNSLDNQFEVESPLTQIGGSEFIDIPVQLLGDASNIEVFLLRQKEGVKLTTEVITTNNESHVIRAYFTPYLLKKEKLEVGYRGKKTEVNVDVTTPDFQIKVANSVDVWASQATITVVGTTEGTTEYLKDKSVSLEYTQKGANNWILPEQYKSENRVTIKGLPINVDSSASLFEVKAKLTDGTTQKESSVIEFMTEAPMQLPNAGFEDWTEAMVWKKTIFLSGGESVYAFYPNAAGGSAFWASYNDKTTQPRGDASWFYCAYPGLVPTSKSNFTAANHLNRFDGKSYVIDAHSGSAAMEISTVGWGKNNWTSESSASAEYKQAGLLYIGTYDRASQVEVHGQPFSSRPSALEFYYKYYPLNEEQGKATIILEDESHQEIGRGELRVGDTQSFTQAIVPVVYNVNKKAAFLRVEFISTDANAPATIAVQGSKGAWNAGYGDSRHIGSILTIDDVKLIY
;
A
#
# COMPACT_ATOMS: atom_id res chain seq x y z
N MET A 1 54.12 3.01 -3.31
CA MET A 1 54.53 4.28 -2.67
C MET A 1 53.38 4.70 -1.79
N THR A 2 53.50 4.49 -0.58
CA THR A 2 53.87 5.38 0.55
C THR A 2 52.55 5.88 1.19
N LYS A 3 52.21 5.28 2.27
CA LYS A 3 52.37 5.63 3.71
C LYS A 3 51.27 6.54 4.21
N LEU A 4 50.48 6.13 5.17
CA LEU A 4 50.72 5.86 6.60
C LEU A 4 50.57 7.09 7.48
N TYR A 5 49.88 6.92 8.55
CA TYR A 5 49.94 7.17 9.98
C TYR A 5 48.73 7.95 10.53
N VAL A 6 47.95 7.41 11.38
CA VAL A 6 48.09 7.00 12.79
C VAL A 6 48.18 8.20 13.75
N PHE A 7 47.33 8.24 14.75
CA PHE A 7 47.51 8.35 16.17
C PHE A 7 46.30 8.99 16.84
N LYS A 8 45.62 8.24 17.68
CA LYS A 8 45.70 8.06 19.16
C LYS A 8 45.44 9.39 19.91
N SER A 9 44.58 9.49 20.76
CA SER A 9 44.30 8.89 22.08
C SER A 9 43.86 9.91 23.12
N PHE A 10 43.17 9.42 24.13
CA PHE A 10 43.06 9.84 25.52
C PHE A 10 42.03 10.90 25.87
N LEU A 11 41.09 10.48 26.55
CA LEU A 11 40.80 10.14 27.98
C LEU A 11 40.14 11.24 28.76
N LEU A 12 39.16 10.81 29.47
CA LEU A 12 38.76 11.08 30.85
C LEU A 12 37.75 12.21 31.13
N SER A 13 36.63 11.70 31.53
CA SER A 13 35.85 11.99 32.78
C SER A 13 35.43 13.42 33.06
N SER A 14 34.20 13.60 33.27
CA SER A 14 33.48 13.72 34.53
C SER A 14 32.10 14.36 34.29
N LEU A 15 31.09 13.66 34.67
CA LEU A 15 30.03 13.96 35.60
C LEU A 15 29.74 15.45 35.89
N LEU A 16 28.50 15.89 35.59
CA LEU A 16 27.59 16.71 36.39
C LEU A 16 26.40 17.11 35.56
N ILE A 17 25.26 16.50 35.72
CA ILE A 17 24.02 16.81 36.42
C ILE A 17 23.45 18.22 36.24
N LEU A 18 22.14 18.21 35.87
CA LEU A 18 21.09 19.22 36.01
C LEU A 18 21.08 20.29 34.91
N SER A 19 20.01 20.53 34.26
CA SER A 19 18.58 20.44 34.52
C SER A 19 17.83 20.86 33.26
N ALA A 20 16.73 20.21 33.08
CA ALA A 20 15.50 20.63 32.49
C ALA A 20 15.45 21.99 31.79
N CYS A 21 15.10 21.94 30.50
CA CYS A 21 13.96 22.72 30.01
C CYS A 21 13.42 22.05 28.77
N SER A 22 12.16 21.72 28.84
CA SER A 22 11.29 21.28 27.81
C SER A 22 11.38 22.15 26.56
N ASN A 23 11.58 21.51 25.41
CA ASN A 23 10.90 21.94 24.20
C ASN A 23 10.34 20.68 23.58
N ASP A 24 9.05 20.49 23.75
CA ASP A 24 8.24 19.60 22.95
C ASP A 24 8.19 20.17 21.52
N ASP A 25 9.17 19.77 20.73
CA ASP A 25 8.94 19.66 19.28
C ASP A 25 8.13 18.37 19.06
N VAL A 26 6.83 18.50 19.17
CA VAL A 26 5.91 17.51 18.63
C VAL A 26 6.13 17.50 17.12
N ALA A 27 7.06 16.67 16.67
CA ALA A 27 7.15 16.30 15.28
C ALA A 27 5.78 15.75 14.86
N ASN A 28 5.17 16.40 13.92
CA ASN A 28 3.88 16.05 13.35
C ASN A 28 4.06 14.71 12.58
N ASN A 29 3.86 13.60 13.26
CA ASN A 29 4.05 12.23 12.76
C ASN A 29 2.83 11.70 11.97
N ASN A 30 2.02 12.55 11.40
CA ASN A 30 0.88 12.12 10.60
C ASN A 30 1.36 11.24 9.43
N GLY A 31 1.02 9.96 9.46
CA GLY A 31 1.30 8.99 8.41
C GLY A 31 2.61 8.21 8.57
N LYS A 32 3.21 8.18 9.77
CA LYS A 32 4.39 7.38 10.07
C LYS A 32 4.27 6.69 11.41
N GLY A 33 4.82 5.46 11.50
CA GLY A 33 5.06 4.74 12.73
C GLY A 33 6.53 4.40 12.89
N SER A 34 6.94 4.00 14.07
CA SER A 34 8.32 3.63 14.35
C SER A 34 8.53 2.12 14.27
N LEU A 35 9.74 1.73 13.93
CA LEU A 35 10.20 0.34 13.93
C LEU A 35 11.36 0.17 14.92
N THR A 36 11.22 -0.81 15.79
CA THR A 36 12.28 -1.34 16.65
C THR A 36 12.52 -2.79 16.28
N VAL A 37 13.77 -3.18 16.10
CA VAL A 37 14.14 -4.52 15.64
C VAL A 37 14.96 -5.26 16.71
N ALA A 38 14.66 -6.55 16.87
CA ALA A 38 15.50 -7.50 17.58
C ALA A 38 15.91 -8.62 16.62
N VAL A 39 17.21 -8.87 16.51
CA VAL A 39 17.75 -9.94 15.66
C VAL A 39 18.14 -11.13 16.54
N LYS A 40 17.78 -12.33 16.12
CA LYS A 40 18.21 -13.60 16.71
C LYS A 40 18.88 -14.46 15.66
N ALA A 41 20.01 -15.07 16.01
CA ALA A 41 20.61 -16.10 15.19
C ALA A 41 20.25 -17.46 15.78
N ASN A 42 19.59 -18.31 15.00
CA ASN A 42 19.23 -19.65 15.44
C ASN A 42 20.48 -20.54 15.37
N GLN A 43 20.75 -21.25 16.46
CA GLN A 43 21.94 -22.10 16.62
C GLN A 43 21.71 -23.55 16.21
N GLU A 44 20.49 -23.89 15.85
CA GLU A 44 20.12 -25.28 15.56
C GLU A 44 20.52 -25.70 14.15
N VAL A 45 21.22 -26.83 14.06
CA VAL A 45 21.53 -27.53 12.80
C VAL A 45 20.93 -28.91 12.84
N LEU A 46 20.29 -29.33 11.73
CA LEU A 46 19.55 -30.57 11.64
C LEU A 46 20.44 -31.69 11.09
N SER A 47 20.26 -32.89 11.62
CA SER A 47 20.77 -34.11 11.01
C SER A 47 19.73 -34.65 10.01
N PRO A 48 20.10 -34.98 8.78
CA PRO A 48 19.16 -35.42 7.74
C PRO A 48 18.44 -36.74 8.07
N ILE A 49 19.05 -37.62 8.86
CA ILE A 49 18.49 -38.94 9.12
C ILE A 49 17.76 -39.00 10.47
N THR A 50 18.41 -38.54 11.53
CA THR A 50 17.85 -38.64 12.89
C THR A 50 16.93 -37.45 13.21
N LYS A 51 16.92 -36.43 12.38
CA LYS A 51 16.31 -35.11 12.67
C LYS A 51 16.70 -34.57 14.04
N SER A 52 17.85 -35.05 14.58
CA SER A 52 18.43 -34.56 15.81
C SER A 52 18.92 -33.13 15.60
N ILE A 53 18.70 -32.29 16.58
CA ILE A 53 19.16 -30.90 16.59
C ILE A 53 20.51 -30.86 17.31
N THR A 54 21.51 -30.27 16.67
CA THR A 54 22.77 -29.92 17.31
C THR A 54 22.90 -28.40 17.35
N GLU A 55 23.43 -27.86 18.45
CA GLU A 55 23.69 -26.43 18.55
C GLU A 55 25.05 -26.09 17.92
N GLU A 56 25.06 -25.01 17.15
CA GLU A 56 26.26 -24.42 16.56
C GLU A 56 26.56 -23.06 17.23
N ILE A 57 27.82 -22.64 17.17
CA ILE A 57 28.15 -21.28 17.57
C ILE A 57 27.71 -20.33 16.45
N ALA A 58 26.56 -19.67 16.64
CA ALA A 58 26.10 -18.67 15.70
C ALA A 58 26.98 -17.41 15.71
N PRO A 59 27.09 -16.70 14.59
CA PRO A 59 27.78 -15.42 14.56
C PRO A 59 27.09 -14.40 15.48
N SER A 60 27.84 -13.37 15.87
CA SER A 60 27.25 -12.27 16.65
C SER A 60 26.13 -11.61 15.87
N VAL A 61 25.00 -11.37 16.51
CA VAL A 61 23.86 -10.68 15.88
C VAL A 61 24.23 -9.26 15.43
N ASP A 62 25.19 -8.63 16.07
CA ASP A 62 25.71 -7.32 15.73
C ASP A 62 26.33 -7.24 14.33
N ASP A 63 26.75 -8.38 13.78
CA ASP A 63 27.42 -8.47 12.48
C ASP A 63 26.47 -8.82 11.32
N PHE A 64 25.17 -8.92 11.60
CA PHE A 64 24.17 -9.15 10.56
C PHE A 64 23.88 -7.89 9.77
N SER A 65 23.80 -8.00 8.46
CA SER A 65 23.28 -6.95 7.59
C SER A 65 21.75 -6.97 7.61
N MET A 66 21.17 -5.80 7.62
CA MET A 66 19.73 -5.59 7.71
C MET A 66 19.20 -4.89 6.47
N PHE A 67 18.05 -5.31 5.98
CA PHE A 67 17.39 -4.73 4.82
C PHE A 67 15.89 -4.57 5.10
N VAL A 68 15.39 -3.38 4.92
CA VAL A 68 13.94 -3.11 4.96
C VAL A 68 13.45 -2.94 3.53
N MET A 69 12.51 -3.78 3.15
CA MET A 69 11.94 -3.85 1.80
C MET A 69 10.46 -3.47 1.83
N GLN A 70 9.98 -2.87 0.77
CA GLN A 70 8.55 -2.73 0.50
C GLN A 70 8.26 -3.35 -0.88
N GLY A 71 7.64 -4.53 -0.88
CA GLY A 71 7.64 -5.39 -2.06
C GLY A 71 9.08 -5.74 -2.46
N ASP A 72 9.43 -5.52 -3.73
CA ASP A 72 10.79 -5.76 -4.26
C ASP A 72 11.71 -4.53 -4.13
N GLN A 73 11.23 -3.43 -3.59
CA GLN A 73 12.01 -2.20 -3.45
C GLN A 73 12.76 -2.18 -2.11
N LEU A 74 14.09 -2.00 -2.17
CA LEU A 74 14.89 -1.71 -1.00
C LEU A 74 14.60 -0.29 -0.53
N ILE A 75 14.15 -0.17 0.72
CA ILE A 75 13.86 1.11 1.35
C ILE A 75 15.07 1.61 2.13
N GLU A 76 15.68 0.72 2.92
CA GLU A 76 16.83 1.07 3.74
C GLU A 76 17.65 -0.18 4.08
N SER A 77 18.96 0.00 4.34
CA SER A 77 19.84 -1.11 4.73
C SER A 77 20.96 -0.66 5.64
N TRP A 78 21.41 -1.56 6.47
CA TRP A 78 22.59 -1.41 7.35
C TRP A 78 23.51 -2.60 7.12
N ASP A 79 24.80 -2.33 6.94
CA ASP A 79 25.79 -3.37 6.75
C ASP A 79 25.99 -4.22 8.00
N ARG A 80 25.72 -3.64 9.17
CA ARG A 80 25.77 -4.31 10.47
C ARG A 80 24.58 -3.92 11.34
N PHE A 81 23.97 -4.88 12.01
CA PHE A 81 22.91 -4.62 12.98
C PHE A 81 23.35 -3.70 14.13
N ALA A 82 24.62 -3.76 14.51
CA ALA A 82 25.19 -2.81 15.48
C ALA A 82 25.06 -1.34 15.08
N ASP A 83 24.93 -1.05 13.79
CA ASP A 83 24.76 0.30 13.25
C ASP A 83 23.28 0.71 13.12
N TYR A 84 22.35 -0.20 13.41
CA TYR A 84 20.92 0.05 13.37
C TYR A 84 20.53 1.03 14.50
N PRO A 85 19.84 2.15 14.19
CA PRO A 85 19.35 3.08 15.21
C PRO A 85 18.35 2.40 16.15
N GLN A 86 18.24 2.86 17.38
CA GLN A 86 17.28 2.28 18.33
C GLN A 86 15.83 2.34 17.81
N GLN A 87 15.52 3.27 16.93
CA GLN A 87 14.21 3.47 16.37
C GLN A 87 14.33 4.17 15.01
N VAL A 88 13.59 3.68 14.02
CA VAL A 88 13.50 4.27 12.67
C VAL A 88 12.04 4.47 12.31
N PHE A 89 11.72 5.55 11.60
CA PHE A 89 10.35 5.89 11.24
C PHE A 89 10.07 5.61 9.76
N TYR A 90 9.02 4.85 9.51
CA TYR A 90 8.54 4.52 8.15
C TYR A 90 7.12 5.02 7.93
N PRO A 91 6.73 5.28 6.66
CA PRO A 91 5.34 5.51 6.30
C PRO A 91 4.46 4.31 6.69
N ILE A 92 3.16 4.54 6.87
CA ILE A 92 2.19 3.47 7.07
C ILE A 92 2.25 2.50 5.90
N GLY A 93 2.33 1.20 6.18
CA GLY A 93 2.39 0.19 5.14
C GLY A 93 2.92 -1.14 5.62
N THR A 94 2.91 -2.12 4.72
CA THR A 94 3.49 -3.44 4.94
C THR A 94 4.90 -3.48 4.37
N PHE A 95 5.83 -3.98 5.18
CA PHE A 95 7.24 -4.09 4.86
C PHE A 95 7.73 -5.51 5.14
N ASN A 96 8.86 -5.87 4.57
CA ASN A 96 9.59 -7.08 4.86
C ASN A 96 10.97 -6.72 5.41
N LEU A 97 11.29 -7.25 6.57
CA LEU A 97 12.61 -7.16 7.18
C LEU A 97 13.40 -8.40 6.80
N LYS A 98 14.57 -8.22 6.22
CA LYS A 98 15.52 -9.29 5.93
C LYS A 98 16.79 -9.06 6.75
N ALA A 99 17.28 -10.10 7.42
CA ALA A 99 18.56 -10.09 8.12
C ALA A 99 19.47 -11.17 7.56
N THR A 100 20.72 -10.84 7.22
CA THR A 100 21.67 -11.79 6.66
C THR A 100 23.04 -11.66 7.29
N TYR A 101 23.77 -12.79 7.35
CA TYR A 101 25.19 -12.82 7.72
C TYR A 101 25.95 -13.69 6.72
N GLY A 102 27.07 -13.20 6.20
CA GLY A 102 27.86 -13.90 5.20
C GLY A 102 27.31 -13.72 3.79
N ALA A 103 27.64 -14.64 2.89
CA ALA A 103 27.17 -14.63 1.50
C ALA A 103 26.93 -16.08 1.02
N ILE A 104 25.72 -16.34 0.52
CA ILE A 104 25.32 -17.69 0.05
C ILE A 104 26.18 -18.21 -1.11
N GLU A 105 26.78 -17.31 -1.90
CA GLU A 105 27.63 -17.67 -3.04
C GLU A 105 29.08 -17.97 -2.62
N LYS A 106 29.44 -17.76 -1.35
CA LYS A 106 30.76 -18.11 -0.82
C LYS A 106 30.69 -19.47 -0.14
N GLU A 107 31.24 -20.44 -0.83
CA GLU A 107 31.38 -21.80 -0.28
C GLU A 107 32.77 -21.99 0.34
N GLY A 108 32.88 -22.78 1.41
CA GLY A 108 34.19 -23.11 2.03
C GLY A 108 34.11 -23.38 3.52
N PHE A 109 35.28 -23.63 4.09
CA PHE A 109 35.44 -23.70 5.55
C PHE A 109 35.21 -22.32 6.16
N GLU A 110 34.49 -22.27 7.28
CA GLU A 110 34.21 -21.02 8.03
C GLU A 110 33.47 -19.94 7.21
N GLN A 111 32.61 -20.38 6.26
CA GLN A 111 31.80 -19.49 5.44
C GLN A 111 30.30 -19.73 5.68
N PRO A 112 29.78 -19.58 6.91
CA PRO A 112 28.36 -19.73 7.16
C PRO A 112 27.59 -18.55 6.57
N TYR A 113 26.41 -18.82 6.03
CA TYR A 113 25.43 -17.83 5.61
C TYR A 113 24.14 -18.03 6.40
N TYR A 114 23.71 -17.00 7.09
CA TYR A 114 22.45 -16.96 7.81
C TYR A 114 21.48 -16.02 7.11
N GLU A 115 20.22 -16.40 7.09
CA GLU A 115 19.16 -15.56 6.53
C GLU A 115 17.89 -15.68 7.37
N GLY A 116 17.23 -14.55 7.58
CA GLY A 116 15.90 -14.45 8.17
C GLY A 116 15.07 -13.45 7.38
N ASN A 117 13.76 -13.69 7.33
CA ASN A 117 12.78 -12.79 6.72
C ASN A 117 11.57 -12.68 7.64
N GLN A 118 11.08 -11.46 7.85
CA GLN A 118 9.92 -11.19 8.68
C GLN A 118 9.09 -10.06 8.09
N THR A 119 7.85 -10.35 7.75
CA THR A 119 6.90 -9.33 7.30
C THR A 119 6.28 -8.63 8.51
N PHE A 120 6.10 -7.31 8.43
CA PHE A 120 5.52 -6.49 9.47
C PHE A 120 4.74 -5.32 8.89
N GLN A 121 3.90 -4.72 9.71
CA GLN A 121 3.07 -3.59 9.33
C GLN A 121 3.38 -2.39 10.22
N ILE A 122 3.55 -1.23 9.61
CA ILE A 122 3.66 0.06 10.30
C ILE A 122 2.29 0.71 10.33
N SER A 123 1.83 1.07 11.52
CA SER A 123 0.60 1.81 11.78
C SER A 123 0.90 3.25 12.20
N ASP A 124 -0.06 4.15 12.01
CA ASP A 124 0.12 5.58 12.29
C ASP A 124 0.35 5.86 13.77
N GLY A 125 1.48 6.47 14.06
CA GLY A 125 1.86 6.87 15.42
C GLY A 125 2.18 5.72 16.37
N GLU A 126 2.20 4.46 15.92
CA GLU A 126 2.48 3.29 16.74
C GLU A 126 3.96 2.87 16.66
N ASP A 127 4.42 2.27 17.75
CA ASP A 127 5.73 1.64 17.82
C ASP A 127 5.60 0.15 17.46
N THR A 128 6.12 -0.23 16.31
CA THR A 128 6.15 -1.62 15.85
C THR A 128 7.45 -2.28 16.31
N HIS A 129 7.33 -3.35 17.07
CA HIS A 129 8.47 -4.17 17.49
C HIS A 129 8.52 -5.44 16.66
N VAL A 130 9.62 -5.67 15.94
CA VAL A 130 9.83 -6.83 15.09
C VAL A 130 11.01 -7.65 15.60
N GLU A 131 10.73 -8.90 15.91
CA GLU A 131 11.77 -9.88 16.20
C GLU A 131 11.99 -10.76 14.97
N ILE A 132 13.22 -10.79 14.45
CA ILE A 132 13.59 -11.62 13.31
C ILE A 132 14.57 -12.70 13.73
N THR A 133 14.25 -13.92 13.37
CA THR A 133 15.15 -15.06 13.60
C THR A 133 15.79 -15.48 12.28
N SER A 134 17.11 -15.39 12.22
CA SER A 134 17.90 -15.85 11.07
C SER A 134 18.41 -17.27 11.31
N TYR A 135 18.27 -18.11 10.30
CA TYR A 135 18.68 -19.51 10.32
C TYR A 135 19.88 -19.72 9.39
N LEU A 136 20.66 -20.76 9.67
CA LEU A 136 21.71 -21.19 8.74
C LEU A 136 21.06 -21.53 7.38
N ALA A 137 21.39 -20.81 6.34
CA ALA A 137 20.86 -21.00 4.99
C ALA A 137 21.82 -21.78 4.06
N ASN A 138 22.98 -22.19 4.57
CA ASN A 138 23.88 -23.13 3.92
C ASN A 138 23.52 -24.57 4.27
N THR A 139 23.99 -25.47 3.41
CA THR A 139 24.23 -26.88 3.72
C THR A 139 25.59 -27.01 4.37
N LYS A 140 25.69 -27.67 5.51
CA LYS A 140 26.94 -27.97 6.21
C LYS A 140 27.42 -29.39 5.87
N VAL A 141 28.71 -29.56 5.58
CA VAL A 141 29.28 -30.85 5.22
C VAL A 141 30.55 -31.08 6.00
N SER A 142 30.71 -32.29 6.53
CA SER A 142 31.97 -32.77 7.12
C SER A 142 32.34 -34.13 6.55
N VAL A 143 33.62 -34.46 6.58
CA VAL A 143 34.14 -35.71 6.10
C VAL A 143 34.94 -36.38 7.22
N GLU A 144 34.67 -37.64 7.47
CA GLU A 144 35.34 -38.48 8.42
C GLU A 144 35.95 -39.70 7.74
N TYR A 145 37.15 -40.09 8.11
CA TYR A 145 37.81 -41.30 7.63
C TYR A 145 38.00 -42.24 8.83
N THR A 146 37.50 -43.49 8.74
CA THR A 146 37.66 -44.47 9.82
C THR A 146 39.12 -44.90 9.99
N ASP A 147 39.44 -45.55 11.11
CA ASP A 147 40.80 -46.00 11.36
C ASP A 147 41.17 -47.14 10.42
N GLU A 148 40.19 -47.96 10.03
CA GLU A 148 40.35 -49.00 8.97
C GLU A 148 40.72 -48.38 7.64
N PHE A 149 40.02 -47.34 7.23
CA PHE A 149 40.29 -46.56 6.05
C PHE A 149 41.67 -45.96 6.03
N LYS A 150 42.07 -45.31 7.14
CA LYS A 150 43.41 -44.69 7.35
C LYS A 150 44.55 -45.71 7.25
N ARG A 151 44.32 -46.94 7.74
CA ARG A 151 45.28 -48.00 7.65
C ARG A 151 45.43 -48.58 6.23
N TYR A 152 44.36 -48.60 5.49
CA TYR A 152 44.25 -49.20 4.16
C TYR A 152 44.92 -48.34 3.08
N PHE A 153 44.73 -47.03 3.13
CA PHE A 153 45.28 -46.07 2.19
C PHE A 153 46.46 -45.29 2.76
N LYS A 154 47.52 -45.15 1.92
CA LYS A 154 48.70 -44.38 2.24
C LYS A 154 48.45 -42.89 2.26
N ASP A 155 47.65 -42.40 1.31
CA ASP A 155 47.25 -41.03 1.21
C ASP A 155 45.80 -40.92 0.63
N TYR A 156 45.06 -39.89 1.06
CA TYR A 156 43.68 -39.72 0.70
C TYR A 156 43.17 -38.30 0.92
N SER A 157 42.19 -37.93 0.12
CA SER A 157 41.39 -36.70 0.32
C SER A 157 40.04 -36.84 -0.38
N ALA A 158 39.01 -36.21 0.21
CA ALA A 158 37.73 -36.09 -0.43
C ALA A 158 37.58 -34.68 -0.98
N LYS A 159 37.08 -34.56 -2.21
CA LYS A 159 36.71 -33.31 -2.83
C LYS A 159 35.19 -33.24 -2.91
N VAL A 160 34.59 -32.21 -2.25
CA VAL A 160 33.15 -31.94 -2.30
C VAL A 160 32.93 -30.71 -3.16
N SER A 161 32.04 -30.82 -4.14
CA SER A 161 31.69 -29.70 -5.01
C SER A 161 30.19 -29.58 -5.12
N SER A 162 29.70 -28.35 -5.10
CA SER A 162 28.37 -27.99 -5.61
C SER A 162 28.40 -28.00 -7.15
N VAL A 163 27.23 -27.91 -7.78
CA VAL A 163 27.15 -27.92 -9.26
C VAL A 163 27.82 -26.70 -9.90
N LEU A 164 28.07 -25.65 -9.13
CA LEU A 164 28.47 -24.32 -9.65
C LEU A 164 29.87 -23.87 -9.24
N ASN A 165 30.53 -24.50 -8.25
CA ASN A 165 31.73 -23.97 -7.63
C ASN A 165 32.95 -24.93 -7.67
N THR A 166 34.11 -24.35 -7.41
CA THR A 166 35.39 -25.09 -7.30
C THR A 166 35.32 -26.10 -6.14
N PRO A 167 35.78 -27.37 -6.33
CA PRO A 167 35.73 -28.35 -5.28
C PRO A 167 36.48 -27.93 -4.01
N ILE A 168 35.88 -28.14 -2.85
CA ILE A 168 36.53 -27.97 -1.53
C ILE A 168 37.16 -29.29 -1.14
N THR A 169 38.44 -29.25 -0.82
CA THR A 169 39.22 -30.46 -0.50
C THR A 169 39.28 -30.68 1.00
N PHE A 170 38.75 -31.79 1.45
CA PHE A 170 38.90 -32.32 2.81
C PHE A 170 40.11 -33.25 2.81
N SER A 171 41.26 -32.74 3.26
CA SER A 171 42.47 -33.52 3.37
C SER A 171 42.35 -34.49 4.55
N LYS A 172 43.32 -35.44 4.62
CA LYS A 172 43.37 -36.42 5.72
C LYS A 172 43.46 -35.81 7.13
N THR A 173 43.86 -34.57 7.25
CA THR A 173 43.97 -33.81 8.52
C THR A 173 42.87 -32.79 8.73
N GLU A 174 41.99 -32.56 7.72
CA GLU A 174 40.93 -31.61 7.86
C GLU A 174 39.76 -32.20 8.68
N GLN A 175 39.39 -31.47 9.74
CA GLN A 175 38.32 -31.86 10.65
C GLN A 175 37.16 -30.85 10.66
N ARG A 176 37.36 -29.69 10.05
CA ARG A 176 36.30 -28.65 9.98
C ARG A 176 35.22 -29.04 8.99
N ALA A 177 34.02 -28.56 9.25
CA ALA A 177 32.98 -28.64 8.27
C ALA A 177 33.08 -27.46 7.28
N ALA A 178 32.70 -27.68 6.02
CA ALA A 178 32.54 -26.64 5.02
C ALA A 178 31.06 -26.36 4.79
N PHE A 179 30.78 -25.14 4.35
CA PHE A 179 29.44 -24.65 4.05
C PHE A 179 29.27 -24.54 2.54
N PHE A 180 28.14 -25.03 2.05
CA PHE A 180 27.80 -25.05 0.62
C PHE A 180 26.45 -24.40 0.41
N LYS A 181 26.26 -23.81 -0.75
CA LYS A 181 24.92 -23.40 -1.21
C LYS A 181 24.05 -24.64 -1.33
N PRO A 182 22.79 -24.63 -0.82
CA PRO A 182 21.87 -25.76 -0.98
C PRO A 182 21.72 -26.15 -2.45
N SER A 183 22.18 -27.30 -2.80
CA SER A 183 22.23 -27.81 -4.17
C SER A 183 22.63 -29.30 -4.18
N THR A 184 22.77 -29.87 -5.33
CA THR A 184 23.39 -31.20 -5.45
C THR A 184 24.88 -31.11 -5.16
N LEU A 185 25.37 -31.95 -4.24
CA LEU A 185 26.78 -32.08 -3.89
C LEU A 185 27.35 -33.37 -4.46
N VAL A 186 28.54 -33.28 -5.07
CA VAL A 186 29.31 -34.41 -5.57
C VAL A 186 30.53 -34.61 -4.71
N VAL A 187 30.74 -35.83 -4.23
CA VAL A 187 31.89 -36.19 -3.43
C VAL A 187 32.80 -37.13 -4.24
N ASN A 188 33.98 -36.65 -4.59
CA ASN A 188 35.02 -37.42 -5.20
C ASN A 188 36.10 -37.75 -4.14
N LEU A 189 36.47 -39.02 -4.08
CA LEU A 189 37.50 -39.51 -3.17
C LEU A 189 38.76 -39.81 -3.95
N ASN A 190 39.86 -39.15 -3.60
CA ASN A 190 41.19 -39.48 -4.09
C ASN A 190 41.87 -40.39 -3.06
N VAL A 191 42.30 -41.55 -3.49
CA VAL A 191 43.01 -42.50 -2.62
C VAL A 191 44.29 -42.97 -3.27
N THR A 192 45.33 -43.16 -2.47
CA THR A 192 46.59 -43.75 -2.86
C THR A 192 46.79 -45.06 -2.08
N ASN A 193 46.87 -46.17 -2.76
CA ASN A 193 47.11 -47.46 -2.08
C ASN A 193 48.52 -47.55 -1.50
N GLN A 194 48.81 -48.62 -0.76
CA GLN A 194 50.12 -48.84 -0.14
C GLN A 194 51.28 -48.99 -1.17
N HIS A 195 50.95 -49.37 -2.43
CA HIS A 195 51.89 -49.47 -3.52
C HIS A 195 52.17 -48.18 -4.27
N GLY A 196 51.42 -47.09 -3.92
CA GLY A 196 51.63 -45.78 -4.51
C GLY A 196 50.73 -45.51 -5.73
N THR A 197 49.78 -46.39 -6.10
CA THR A 197 48.82 -46.15 -7.14
C THR A 197 47.71 -45.24 -6.64
N THR A 198 47.42 -44.13 -7.36
CA THR A 198 46.41 -43.18 -7.02
C THR A 198 45.18 -43.39 -7.90
N SER A 199 44.00 -43.37 -7.30
CA SER A 199 42.68 -43.46 -8.00
C SER A 199 41.77 -42.35 -7.48
N GLU A 200 41.00 -41.74 -8.39
CA GLU A 200 39.91 -40.86 -8.06
C GLU A 200 38.58 -41.62 -8.24
N ILE A 201 37.77 -41.62 -7.22
CA ILE A 201 36.51 -42.35 -7.15
C ILE A 201 35.40 -41.40 -6.87
N ARG A 202 34.33 -41.38 -7.65
CA ARG A 202 33.10 -40.68 -7.29
C ARG A 202 32.41 -41.47 -6.20
N ALA A 203 32.59 -41.01 -4.98
CA ALA A 203 32.21 -41.74 -3.79
C ALA A 203 30.76 -41.56 -3.41
N ALA A 204 30.20 -40.35 -3.63
CA ALA A 204 28.81 -40.06 -3.30
C ALA A 204 28.25 -38.89 -4.11
N VAL A 205 26.95 -38.85 -4.22
CA VAL A 205 26.19 -37.74 -4.75
C VAL A 205 25.03 -37.49 -3.82
N LEU A 206 24.98 -36.30 -3.28
CA LEU A 206 23.88 -35.84 -2.44
C LEU A 206 23.00 -34.93 -3.28
N GLU A 207 21.86 -35.45 -3.72
CA GLU A 207 20.85 -34.67 -4.43
C GLU A 207 20.12 -33.75 -3.46
N ASN A 208 19.84 -32.50 -3.87
CA ASN A 208 19.04 -31.53 -3.11
C ASN A 208 19.45 -31.36 -1.65
N ALA A 209 20.74 -31.19 -1.39
CA ALA A 209 21.22 -30.88 -0.05
C ALA A 209 20.52 -29.63 0.49
N GLN A 210 19.86 -29.77 1.62
CA GLN A 210 18.99 -28.76 2.20
C GLN A 210 19.76 -27.75 3.04
N ALA A 211 19.27 -26.54 3.07
CA ALA A 211 19.72 -25.54 4.04
C ALA A 211 19.50 -26.03 5.49
N ARG A 212 20.38 -25.60 6.39
CA ARG A 212 20.32 -25.92 7.83
C ARG A 212 20.66 -27.37 8.20
N PHE A 213 20.96 -28.24 7.22
CA PHE A 213 21.32 -29.65 7.46
C PHE A 213 22.84 -29.82 7.49
N HIS A 214 23.31 -30.67 8.42
CA HIS A 214 24.69 -31.13 8.50
C HIS A 214 24.83 -32.54 7.97
N TYR A 215 25.41 -32.66 6.78
CA TYR A 215 25.70 -33.94 6.14
C TYR A 215 27.12 -34.39 6.48
N ARG A 216 27.26 -35.61 7.02
CA ARG A 216 28.53 -36.20 7.42
C ARG A 216 28.83 -37.38 6.52
N PHE A 217 29.91 -37.30 5.73
CA PHE A 217 30.39 -38.40 4.90
C PHE A 217 31.44 -39.17 5.66
N LYS A 218 31.19 -40.42 6.01
CA LYS A 218 32.11 -41.29 6.71
C LYS A 218 32.62 -42.33 5.72
N PHE A 219 33.93 -42.31 5.43
CA PHE A 219 34.64 -43.28 4.59
C PHE A 219 35.19 -44.44 5.42
N ASP A 220 34.82 -45.64 5.07
CA ASP A 220 35.21 -46.89 5.73
C ASP A 220 35.62 -47.93 4.72
N VAL A 221 36.39 -48.91 5.15
CA VAL A 221 36.84 -50.02 4.29
C VAL A 221 36.59 -51.35 4.98
N ASP A 222 35.93 -52.27 4.31
CA ASP A 222 35.94 -53.70 4.65
C ASP A 222 37.17 -54.39 4.01
N ALA A 223 38.22 -54.52 4.79
CA ALA A 223 39.45 -55.08 4.30
C ALA A 223 39.33 -56.60 3.91
N SER A 224 38.31 -57.29 4.43
CA SER A 224 38.07 -58.70 4.14
C SER A 224 37.48 -59.00 2.79
N ASN A 225 36.62 -58.00 2.32
CA ASN A 225 35.88 -58.13 1.05
C ASN A 225 36.35 -57.12 -0.01
N ALA A 226 37.33 -56.26 0.30
CA ALA A 226 37.87 -55.25 -0.58
C ALA A 226 36.81 -54.21 -1.02
N TYR A 227 35.83 -53.87 -0.14
CA TYR A 227 34.81 -52.88 -0.39
C TYR A 227 35.13 -51.57 0.29
N LEU A 228 34.92 -50.48 -0.44
CA LEU A 228 34.86 -49.12 0.14
C LEU A 228 33.41 -48.82 0.46
N TYR A 229 33.17 -48.36 1.67
CA TYR A 229 31.84 -47.90 2.11
C TYR A 229 31.85 -46.39 2.31
N VAL A 230 30.81 -45.78 1.79
CA VAL A 230 30.48 -44.39 2.17
C VAL A 230 29.23 -44.42 3.02
N ARG A 231 29.38 -44.10 4.30
CA ARG A 231 28.24 -44.00 5.21
C ARG A 231 27.81 -42.57 5.29
N PHE A 232 26.49 -42.40 5.27
CA PHE A 232 25.85 -41.08 5.36
C PHE A 232 25.22 -40.94 6.73
N ASP A 233 25.76 -40.00 7.54
CA ASP A 233 25.20 -39.53 8.82
C ASP A 233 24.81 -40.67 9.80
N GLU A 234 25.71 -41.63 10.00
CA GLU A 234 25.55 -42.79 10.90
C GLU A 234 24.41 -43.79 10.55
N ALA A 235 23.61 -43.55 9.52
CA ALA A 235 22.72 -44.59 9.01
C ALA A 235 23.46 -45.56 8.07
N THR A 236 23.04 -46.79 8.11
CA THR A 236 23.64 -47.93 7.40
C THR A 236 23.32 -47.98 5.92
N GLU A 237 23.29 -46.88 5.20
CA GLU A 237 23.28 -46.95 3.75
C GLU A 237 24.72 -47.09 3.25
N ASN A 238 25.10 -48.33 3.01
CA ASN A 238 26.36 -48.65 2.38
C ASN A 238 26.14 -48.46 0.88
N VAL A 239 26.82 -47.51 0.25
CA VAL A 239 27.04 -47.52 -1.19
C VAL A 239 28.29 -48.33 -1.41
N PRO A 240 28.21 -49.62 -1.76
CA PRO A 240 29.40 -50.42 -1.95
C PRO A 240 30.07 -50.00 -3.26
N VAL A 241 31.25 -49.41 -3.17
CA VAL A 241 32.14 -49.16 -4.28
C VAL A 241 33.21 -50.23 -4.22
N GLN A 242 33.20 -51.21 -5.11
CA GLN A 242 34.23 -52.21 -5.15
C GLN A 242 35.53 -51.57 -5.65
N ILE A 243 36.55 -51.55 -4.82
CA ILE A 243 37.90 -51.13 -5.19
C ILE A 243 38.73 -52.39 -5.44
N ASP A 244 39.21 -52.54 -6.66
CA ASP A 244 40.21 -53.61 -6.95
C ASP A 244 41.60 -53.16 -6.60
N ILE A 245 42.34 -54.04 -5.91
CA ILE A 245 43.63 -53.72 -5.31
C ILE A 245 44.82 -54.16 -6.20
N SER A 246 44.57 -54.88 -7.25
CA SER A 246 45.65 -55.37 -8.16
C SER A 246 45.36 -54.99 -9.61
N ASP A 247 46.36 -54.45 -10.32
CA ASP A 247 46.32 -54.14 -11.74
C ASP A 247 46.09 -55.41 -12.65
N GLU A 248 46.27 -56.61 -12.08
CA GLU A 248 46.10 -57.88 -12.79
C GLU A 248 44.65 -58.38 -12.82
N SER A 249 43.77 -57.83 -11.98
CA SER A 249 42.35 -58.22 -11.95
C SER A 249 41.46 -57.43 -12.95
N LEU A 250 42.06 -56.53 -13.68
CA LEU A 250 41.36 -55.78 -14.74
C LEU A 250 40.90 -56.64 -15.94
N SER A 251 41.37 -57.85 -16.04
CA SER A 251 40.91 -58.70 -17.09
C SER A 251 39.53 -59.31 -16.80
N SER A 252 38.54 -58.69 -17.24
CA SER A 252 37.31 -59.31 -17.73
C SER A 252 36.24 -59.83 -16.77
N ALA A 253 35.95 -59.17 -15.63
CA ALA A 253 34.65 -59.40 -14.97
C ALA A 253 33.55 -58.60 -15.64
N PRO A 254 32.33 -59.15 -15.89
CA PRO A 254 31.20 -58.39 -16.42
C PRO A 254 30.81 -57.23 -15.49
N PRO A 255 30.13 -56.20 -16.03
CA PRO A 255 29.62 -55.09 -15.21
C PRO A 255 28.72 -55.60 -14.08
N ILE A 256 28.83 -55.00 -12.92
CA ILE A 256 28.03 -55.32 -11.74
C ILE A 256 27.08 -54.16 -11.46
N LEU A 257 25.82 -54.49 -11.18
CA LEU A 257 24.79 -53.56 -10.77
C LEU A 257 24.51 -53.77 -9.27
N SER A 258 24.72 -52.68 -8.46
CA SER A 258 24.38 -52.64 -7.04
C SER A 258 23.16 -51.75 -6.82
N LEU A 259 22.20 -52.20 -6.06
CA LEU A 259 20.90 -51.61 -5.89
C LEU A 259 20.78 -50.97 -4.51
N THR A 260 20.12 -49.82 -4.45
CA THR A 260 19.74 -49.13 -3.23
C THR A 260 18.24 -48.81 -3.26
N GLY A 261 17.52 -49.07 -2.17
CA GLY A 261 16.11 -48.76 -2.00
C GLY A 261 15.15 -49.77 -2.64
N PHE A 262 15.64 -50.77 -3.40
CA PHE A 262 14.80 -51.80 -4.00
C PHE A 262 15.56 -53.10 -4.23
N GLU A 263 14.80 -54.18 -4.37
CA GLU A 263 15.31 -55.47 -4.81
C GLU A 263 14.87 -55.74 -6.25
N SER A 264 15.78 -56.25 -7.10
CA SER A 264 15.52 -56.49 -8.53
C SER A 264 14.32 -57.40 -8.73
N GLY A 265 13.32 -56.91 -9.48
CA GLY A 265 12.12 -57.66 -9.83
C GLY A 265 11.07 -57.77 -8.71
N VAL A 266 11.32 -57.19 -7.53
CA VAL A 266 10.32 -57.08 -6.46
C VAL A 266 9.52 -55.80 -6.69
N THR A 267 8.20 -55.93 -6.79
CA THR A 267 7.32 -54.80 -6.99
C THR A 267 7.08 -54.07 -5.65
N LYS A 268 7.33 -52.75 -5.65
CA LYS A 268 7.05 -51.88 -4.52
C LYS A 268 5.76 -51.12 -4.79
N ASP A 269 4.91 -51.05 -3.77
CA ASP A 269 3.72 -50.22 -3.76
C ASP A 269 4.13 -48.79 -3.39
N ILE A 270 3.84 -47.83 -4.28
CA ILE A 270 4.18 -46.41 -4.06
C ILE A 270 2.96 -45.55 -4.42
N ILE A 271 2.55 -44.69 -3.53
CA ILE A 271 1.44 -43.77 -3.79
C ILE A 271 1.87 -42.80 -4.90
N GLU A 272 1.05 -42.65 -5.93
CA GLU A 272 1.28 -41.71 -7.04
C GLU A 272 1.66 -40.31 -6.52
N GLY A 273 2.72 -39.75 -7.07
CA GLY A 273 3.24 -38.44 -6.69
C GLY A 273 4.19 -38.45 -5.48
N THR A 274 4.45 -39.60 -4.87
CA THR A 274 5.40 -39.73 -3.74
C THR A 274 6.63 -40.52 -4.17
N ILE A 275 7.62 -40.61 -3.29
CA ILE A 275 8.82 -41.46 -3.48
C ILE A 275 8.74 -42.75 -2.66
N GLY A 276 7.62 -42.98 -1.93
CA GLY A 276 7.50 -44.11 -1.03
C GLY A 276 8.32 -43.92 0.25
N ASP A 277 8.63 -45.01 0.95
CA ASP A 277 9.25 -45.00 2.29
C ASP A 277 10.79 -44.96 2.24
N GLU A 278 11.40 -45.20 1.08
CA GLU A 278 12.86 -45.23 0.93
C GLU A 278 13.44 -43.83 0.63
N SER A 279 14.64 -43.57 1.10
CA SER A 279 15.29 -42.28 0.87
C SER A 279 15.81 -42.12 -0.59
N SER A 280 16.13 -43.25 -1.26
CA SER A 280 16.60 -43.24 -2.63
C SER A 280 16.37 -44.57 -3.34
N TYR A 281 16.23 -44.52 -4.68
CA TYR A 281 16.14 -45.68 -5.58
C TYR A 281 17.22 -45.58 -6.63
N GLN A 282 18.36 -46.21 -6.37
CA GLN A 282 19.56 -46.06 -7.19
C GLN A 282 20.11 -47.36 -7.69
N VAL A 283 20.69 -47.31 -8.88
CA VAL A 283 21.55 -48.37 -9.44
C VAL A 283 22.94 -47.81 -9.60
N VAL A 284 23.92 -48.44 -8.92
CA VAL A 284 25.32 -48.16 -9.10
C VAL A 284 25.89 -49.21 -10.05
N LEU A 285 26.30 -48.78 -11.21
CA LEU A 285 26.97 -49.58 -12.22
C LEU A 285 28.48 -49.51 -12.02
N ASN A 286 29.14 -50.69 -11.87
CA ASN A 286 30.58 -50.81 -11.79
C ASN A 286 31.07 -51.72 -12.95
N ALA A 287 31.73 -51.12 -13.93
CA ALA A 287 32.32 -51.81 -15.07
C ALA A 287 33.85 -51.57 -15.02
N LYS A 288 34.59 -52.53 -14.49
CA LYS A 288 36.04 -52.42 -14.31
C LYS A 288 36.80 -52.05 -15.57
N SER A 289 36.34 -52.52 -16.71
CA SER A 289 36.93 -52.29 -18.01
C SER A 289 36.48 -51.01 -18.70
N GLY A 290 35.46 -50.35 -18.15
CA GLY A 290 34.78 -49.16 -18.70
C GLY A 290 33.40 -49.50 -19.29
N ILE A 291 32.49 -48.56 -19.17
CA ILE A 291 31.11 -48.71 -19.66
C ILE A 291 31.07 -48.39 -21.15
N ALA A 292 30.70 -49.39 -21.99
CA ALA A 292 30.51 -49.17 -23.40
C ALA A 292 29.06 -48.88 -23.75
N GLN A 293 28.10 -49.49 -23.03
CA GLN A 293 26.66 -49.31 -23.24
C GLN A 293 25.94 -49.54 -21.92
N CYS A 294 24.84 -48.79 -21.73
CA CYS A 294 23.93 -48.98 -20.60
C CYS A 294 22.48 -48.74 -21.04
N ASN A 295 21.80 -49.85 -21.32
CA ASN A 295 20.41 -49.82 -21.83
C ASN A 295 19.44 -49.74 -20.66
N LEU A 296 18.66 -48.66 -20.62
CA LEU A 296 17.47 -48.50 -19.78
C LEU A 296 16.22 -48.73 -20.60
N ARG A 297 15.38 -49.69 -20.18
CA ARG A 297 14.05 -49.95 -20.74
C ARG A 297 13.00 -49.65 -19.75
N THR A 298 11.86 -49.09 -20.21
CA THR A 298 10.69 -48.87 -19.35
C THR A 298 9.41 -49.38 -20.00
N SER A 299 8.49 -49.88 -19.17
CA SER A 299 7.11 -50.18 -19.55
C SER A 299 6.10 -49.11 -19.10
N SER A 300 6.57 -48.02 -18.51
CA SER A 300 5.70 -47.01 -17.95
C SER A 300 4.93 -46.24 -19.03
N ALA A 301 3.65 -46.55 -19.22
CA ALA A 301 2.78 -45.86 -20.18
C ALA A 301 2.74 -44.36 -19.90
N SER A 302 2.73 -43.93 -18.61
CA SER A 302 2.69 -42.54 -18.23
C SER A 302 3.95 -41.77 -18.62
N LEU A 303 5.11 -42.37 -18.55
CA LEU A 303 6.37 -41.76 -18.99
C LEU A 303 6.53 -41.76 -20.51
N LEU A 304 6.14 -42.86 -21.17
CA LEU A 304 6.14 -42.96 -22.64
C LEU A 304 5.28 -41.84 -23.26
N ALA A 305 4.09 -41.60 -22.71
CA ALA A 305 3.21 -40.51 -23.14
C ALA A 305 3.84 -39.11 -22.94
N LYS A 306 4.80 -38.96 -22.04
CA LYS A 306 5.56 -37.72 -21.81
C LYS A 306 6.86 -37.62 -22.62
N GLY A 307 7.08 -38.55 -23.54
CA GLY A 307 8.24 -38.54 -24.44
C GLY A 307 9.46 -39.29 -23.90
N TRP A 308 9.32 -40.04 -22.80
CA TRP A 308 10.39 -40.97 -22.35
C TRP A 308 10.57 -42.09 -23.34
N PRO A 309 11.78 -42.41 -23.80
CA PRO A 309 11.99 -43.49 -24.73
C PRO A 309 11.75 -44.88 -24.10
N GLU A 310 11.13 -45.82 -24.84
CA GLU A 310 10.93 -47.19 -24.38
C GLU A 310 12.26 -47.89 -24.08
N VAL A 311 13.27 -47.62 -24.90
CA VAL A 311 14.63 -48.09 -24.73
C VAL A 311 15.61 -46.99 -25.02
N ILE A 312 16.59 -46.79 -24.16
CA ILE A 312 17.61 -45.78 -24.34
C ILE A 312 18.98 -46.23 -23.80
N ASP A 313 20.04 -45.91 -24.52
CA ASP A 313 21.40 -46.10 -24.06
C ASP A 313 21.89 -44.87 -23.28
N LEU A 314 22.05 -45.03 -21.96
CA LEU A 314 22.50 -43.97 -21.08
C LEU A 314 23.94 -43.53 -21.32
N ALA A 315 24.75 -44.38 -21.96
CA ALA A 315 26.13 -44.07 -22.33
C ALA A 315 26.25 -43.23 -23.61
N ALA A 316 25.17 -43.13 -24.40
CA ALA A 316 25.14 -42.47 -25.70
C ALA A 316 23.96 -41.49 -25.84
N LEU A 317 23.61 -40.75 -24.78
CA LEU A 317 22.49 -39.83 -24.78
C LEU A 317 22.74 -38.61 -25.65
N THR A 318 21.75 -38.24 -26.45
CA THR A 318 21.70 -36.92 -27.05
C THR A 318 21.30 -35.86 -25.99
N THR A 319 21.57 -34.57 -26.26
CA THR A 319 21.17 -33.47 -25.37
C THR A 319 19.66 -33.44 -25.14
N GLU A 320 18.89 -33.70 -26.20
CA GLU A 320 17.41 -33.71 -26.14
C GLU A 320 16.92 -34.85 -25.25
N GLN A 321 17.46 -36.05 -25.44
CA GLN A 321 17.09 -37.20 -24.63
C GLN A 321 17.42 -36.98 -23.16
N LYS A 322 18.62 -36.45 -22.88
CA LYS A 322 19.04 -36.11 -21.53
C LYS A 322 18.08 -35.10 -20.89
N THR A 323 17.70 -34.08 -21.64
CA THR A 323 16.74 -33.04 -21.14
C THR A 323 15.39 -33.68 -20.79
N VAL A 324 14.87 -34.57 -21.62
CA VAL A 324 13.59 -35.26 -21.34
C VAL A 324 13.71 -36.11 -20.08
N LEU A 325 14.75 -36.95 -19.96
CA LEU A 325 14.94 -37.79 -18.78
C LEU A 325 15.10 -37.00 -17.50
N GLU A 326 15.91 -35.92 -17.54
CA GLU A 326 16.13 -35.05 -16.38
C GLU A 326 14.88 -34.27 -15.98
N SER A 327 14.06 -33.83 -16.96
CA SER A 327 12.79 -33.15 -16.70
C SER A 327 11.77 -34.07 -16.03
N LEU A 328 11.88 -35.38 -16.27
CA LEU A 328 11.03 -36.41 -15.66
C LEU A 328 11.69 -37.07 -14.44
N GLY A 329 12.71 -36.43 -13.90
CA GLY A 329 13.28 -36.78 -12.58
C GLY A 329 14.43 -37.77 -12.59
N LEU A 330 14.83 -38.38 -13.75
CA LEU A 330 15.98 -39.28 -13.79
C LEU A 330 17.26 -38.46 -13.59
N ARG A 331 18.12 -38.93 -12.70
CA ARG A 331 19.44 -38.36 -12.49
C ARG A 331 20.48 -39.41 -12.83
N ILE A 332 21.43 -39.05 -13.69
CA ILE A 332 22.49 -39.97 -14.16
C ILE A 332 23.86 -39.31 -13.99
N LYS A 333 24.84 -40.06 -13.58
CA LYS A 333 26.24 -39.63 -13.47
C LYS A 333 27.19 -40.74 -13.88
N GLY A 334 28.38 -40.39 -14.37
CA GLY A 334 29.39 -41.31 -14.72
C GLY A 334 29.26 -41.90 -16.13
N PHE A 335 28.42 -41.33 -16.99
CA PHE A 335 28.33 -41.64 -18.40
C PHE A 335 28.99 -40.52 -19.21
N GLY A 336 30.32 -40.46 -19.16
CA GLY A 336 31.10 -39.44 -19.88
C GLY A 336 31.81 -40.04 -21.13
N PRO A 337 32.36 -39.17 -22.01
CA PRO A 337 33.04 -39.57 -23.22
C PRO A 337 34.33 -40.36 -22.97
N THR A 338 34.79 -40.45 -21.73
CA THR A 338 36.06 -41.17 -21.34
C THR A 338 35.82 -42.58 -20.89
N MET A 339 34.68 -43.20 -21.18
CA MET A 339 34.32 -44.55 -20.75
C MET A 339 34.49 -44.75 -19.26
N ASP A 340 33.69 -44.05 -18.48
CA ASP A 340 33.71 -44.13 -17.02
C ASP A 340 33.54 -45.59 -16.56
N LYS A 341 34.20 -45.92 -15.45
CA LYS A 341 34.14 -47.28 -14.86
C LYS A 341 32.99 -47.42 -13.87
N ILE A 342 32.50 -46.30 -13.37
CA ILE A 342 31.40 -46.25 -12.40
C ILE A 342 30.39 -45.26 -12.87
N ALA A 343 29.12 -45.66 -12.86
CA ALA A 343 27.99 -44.77 -13.13
C ALA A 343 26.88 -44.99 -12.11
N ILE A 344 26.07 -43.95 -11.92
CA ILE A 344 24.91 -43.99 -11.03
C ILE A 344 23.69 -43.60 -11.84
N VAL A 345 22.63 -44.39 -11.72
CA VAL A 345 21.30 -44.10 -12.24
C VAL A 345 20.36 -43.98 -11.05
N ASP A 346 19.84 -42.80 -10.84
CA ASP A 346 18.96 -42.49 -9.71
C ASP A 346 17.55 -42.29 -10.24
N PHE A 347 16.62 -43.17 -9.81
CA PHE A 347 15.21 -43.15 -10.15
C PHE A 347 14.34 -42.39 -9.14
N THR A 348 14.91 -41.96 -8.02
CA THR A 348 14.13 -41.35 -6.94
C THR A 348 13.22 -40.24 -7.42
N GLY A 349 13.75 -39.32 -8.26
CA GLY A 349 12.98 -38.22 -8.84
C GLY A 349 11.98 -38.65 -9.92
N VAL A 350 12.05 -39.90 -10.42
CA VAL A 350 11.12 -40.44 -11.43
C VAL A 350 9.80 -40.85 -10.79
N LEU A 351 9.86 -41.40 -9.57
CA LEU A 351 8.72 -42.04 -8.91
C LEU A 351 7.49 -41.10 -8.86
N PRO A 352 7.62 -39.82 -8.52
CA PRO A 352 6.49 -38.91 -8.50
C PRO A 352 5.81 -38.67 -9.86
N TYR A 353 6.43 -39.09 -10.98
CA TYR A 353 5.87 -38.97 -12.32
C TYR A 353 5.13 -40.23 -12.78
N LEU A 354 5.18 -41.31 -11.99
CA LEU A 354 4.48 -42.55 -12.25
C LEU A 354 3.02 -42.42 -11.86
N SER A 355 2.15 -42.29 -12.87
CA SER A 355 0.73 -42.08 -12.63
C SER A 355 0.03 -43.42 -12.36
N TYR A 356 -0.90 -43.39 -11.40
CA TYR A 356 -1.82 -44.50 -11.18
C TYR A 356 -2.73 -44.71 -12.41
N SER A 357 -3.00 -45.96 -12.74
CA SER A 357 -3.97 -46.41 -13.72
C SER A 357 -4.51 -47.75 -13.32
N GLU A 358 -5.85 -47.93 -13.33
CA GLU A 358 -6.46 -49.25 -13.05
C GLU A 358 -6.06 -50.34 -14.05
N GLU A 359 -5.80 -49.95 -15.31
CA GLU A 359 -5.45 -50.89 -16.37
C GLU A 359 -3.98 -51.28 -16.37
N ALA A 360 -3.09 -50.38 -15.96
CA ALA A 360 -1.65 -50.58 -16.00
C ALA A 360 -0.96 -49.88 -14.79
N PRO A 361 -1.19 -50.37 -13.56
CA PRO A 361 -0.63 -49.71 -12.36
C PRO A 361 0.86 -49.96 -12.16
N VAL A 362 1.44 -50.96 -12.85
CA VAL A 362 2.84 -51.40 -12.66
C VAL A 362 3.74 -50.75 -13.71
N HIS A 363 4.75 -50.05 -13.23
CA HIS A 363 5.80 -49.44 -14.01
C HIS A 363 7.11 -50.20 -13.80
N THR A 364 7.78 -50.63 -14.85
CA THR A 364 9.07 -51.34 -14.74
C THR A 364 10.18 -50.56 -15.42
N PHE A 365 11.35 -50.57 -14.81
CA PHE A 365 12.60 -50.07 -15.36
C PHE A 365 13.62 -51.16 -15.28
N SER A 366 14.17 -51.57 -16.46
CA SER A 366 15.21 -52.58 -16.54
C SER A 366 16.49 -51.96 -17.04
N LEU A 367 17.54 -52.12 -16.27
CA LEU A 367 18.88 -51.61 -16.61
C LEU A 367 19.83 -52.78 -16.89
N GLU A 368 20.50 -52.76 -18.04
CA GLU A 368 21.50 -53.69 -18.45
C GLU A 368 22.73 -52.93 -18.99
N ALA A 369 23.93 -53.33 -18.58
CA ALA A 369 25.15 -52.66 -19.01
C ALA A 369 26.11 -53.62 -19.72
N THR A 370 26.88 -53.09 -20.67
CA THR A 370 27.91 -53.79 -21.43
C THR A 370 29.24 -53.04 -21.28
N ASP A 371 30.32 -53.76 -20.99
CA ASP A 371 31.66 -53.18 -20.93
C ASP A 371 32.32 -53.08 -22.31
N ILE A 372 33.53 -52.48 -22.38
CA ILE A 372 34.28 -52.27 -23.63
C ILE A 372 34.74 -53.60 -24.26
N PHE A 373 34.70 -54.71 -23.51
CA PHE A 373 35.00 -56.02 -23.99
C PHE A 373 33.75 -56.83 -24.35
N SER A 374 32.60 -56.15 -24.50
CA SER A 374 31.30 -56.74 -24.86
C SER A 374 30.73 -57.70 -23.81
N LYS A 375 31.20 -57.66 -22.56
CA LYS A 375 30.62 -58.42 -21.47
C LYS A 375 29.40 -57.70 -20.92
N VAL A 376 28.32 -58.41 -20.75
CA VAL A 376 27.03 -57.91 -20.30
C VAL A 376 26.85 -58.27 -18.84
N THR A 377 26.12 -57.41 -18.08
CA THR A 377 25.71 -57.72 -16.70
C THR A 377 25.04 -59.09 -16.64
N GLU A 378 25.39 -59.90 -15.65
CA GLU A 378 24.82 -61.23 -15.49
C GLU A 378 23.33 -61.18 -15.11
N VAL A 379 22.96 -60.20 -14.30
CA VAL A 379 21.58 -60.00 -13.87
C VAL A 379 21.21 -58.53 -14.09
N PRO A 380 20.20 -58.23 -14.91
CA PRO A 380 19.69 -56.89 -15.07
C PRO A 380 19.12 -56.34 -13.74
N ALA A 381 19.27 -55.06 -13.50
CA ALA A 381 18.57 -54.40 -12.41
C ALA A 381 17.16 -54.06 -12.86
N VAL A 382 16.15 -54.53 -12.14
CA VAL A 382 14.75 -54.25 -12.44
C VAL A 382 14.08 -53.57 -11.27
N LEU A 383 13.80 -52.28 -11.43
CA LEU A 383 12.92 -51.56 -10.53
C LEU A 383 11.47 -51.77 -11.00
N SER A 384 10.62 -52.30 -10.15
CA SER A 384 9.19 -52.48 -10.39
C SER A 384 8.37 -51.69 -9.37
N VAL A 385 7.52 -50.84 -9.84
CA VAL A 385 6.69 -49.96 -8.98
C VAL A 385 5.23 -50.12 -9.37
N ASN A 386 4.41 -50.48 -8.40
CA ASN A 386 2.95 -50.43 -8.49
C ASN A 386 2.47 -49.09 -7.95
N SER A 387 2.02 -48.21 -8.84
CA SER A 387 1.49 -46.91 -8.42
C SER A 387 0.09 -47.07 -7.84
N LEU A 388 -0.08 -46.65 -6.60
CA LEU A 388 -1.37 -46.62 -5.90
C LEU A 388 -2.02 -45.25 -6.10
N ASP A 389 -3.35 -45.20 -6.12
CA ASP A 389 -4.09 -43.93 -6.22
C ASP A 389 -3.79 -43.04 -5.01
N ASN A 390 -3.45 -41.81 -5.28
CA ASN A 390 -3.20 -40.79 -4.25
C ASN A 390 -4.48 -40.21 -3.64
N GLN A 391 -5.64 -40.65 -4.10
CA GLN A 391 -6.96 -40.23 -3.64
C GLN A 391 -7.14 -38.69 -3.64
N PHE A 392 -6.48 -38.03 -4.62
CA PHE A 392 -6.57 -36.58 -4.73
C PHE A 392 -8.00 -36.15 -5.03
N GLU A 393 -8.64 -35.55 -4.03
CA GLU A 393 -10.00 -35.01 -4.10
C GLU A 393 -10.06 -33.67 -3.41
N VAL A 394 -10.82 -32.75 -3.97
CA VAL A 394 -10.97 -31.37 -3.46
C VAL A 394 -12.44 -31.06 -3.27
N GLU A 395 -12.80 -30.56 -2.11
CA GLU A 395 -14.17 -30.12 -1.82
C GLU A 395 -14.60 -28.97 -2.73
N SER A 396 -15.81 -29.08 -3.31
CA SER A 396 -16.40 -28.02 -4.15
C SER A 396 -17.93 -28.08 -4.08
N PRO A 397 -18.65 -26.94 -3.99
CA PRO A 397 -18.13 -25.56 -3.93
C PRO A 397 -17.61 -25.18 -2.53
N LEU A 398 -16.67 -24.27 -2.52
CA LEU A 398 -16.22 -23.61 -1.29
C LEU A 398 -16.96 -22.30 -1.09
N THR A 399 -17.13 -21.92 0.16
CA THR A 399 -17.76 -20.64 0.52
C THR A 399 -16.79 -19.80 1.35
N GLN A 400 -16.63 -18.53 0.98
CA GLN A 400 -15.78 -17.60 1.71
C GLN A 400 -16.44 -16.23 1.84
N ILE A 401 -16.05 -15.46 2.85
CA ILE A 401 -16.53 -14.10 3.06
C ILE A 401 -15.89 -13.18 2.02
N GLY A 402 -16.69 -12.31 1.42
CA GLY A 402 -16.19 -11.28 0.49
C GLY A 402 -15.18 -10.34 1.16
N GLY A 403 -14.07 -10.10 0.48
CA GLY A 403 -12.96 -9.33 1.02
C GLY A 403 -11.92 -10.15 1.79
N SER A 404 -12.03 -11.48 1.81
CA SER A 404 -11.02 -12.34 2.42
C SER A 404 -9.71 -12.31 1.62
N GLU A 405 -8.60 -12.35 2.33
CA GLU A 405 -7.24 -12.39 1.76
C GLU A 405 -6.85 -13.80 1.32
N PHE A 406 -7.50 -14.81 1.86
CA PHE A 406 -7.21 -16.20 1.58
C PHE A 406 -8.48 -17.06 1.65
N ILE A 407 -8.35 -18.28 1.17
CA ILE A 407 -9.33 -19.35 1.33
C ILE A 407 -8.61 -20.64 1.76
N ASP A 408 -9.21 -21.33 2.70
CA ASP A 408 -8.77 -22.65 3.14
C ASP A 408 -9.49 -23.72 2.32
N ILE A 409 -8.71 -24.54 1.63
CA ILE A 409 -9.17 -25.56 0.70
C ILE A 409 -8.93 -26.92 1.32
N PRO A 410 -9.98 -27.64 1.76
CA PRO A 410 -9.86 -29.01 2.20
C PRO A 410 -9.51 -29.93 1.01
N VAL A 411 -8.47 -30.72 1.18
CA VAL A 411 -7.97 -31.66 0.17
C VAL A 411 -7.78 -33.03 0.80
N GLN A 412 -8.34 -34.06 0.19
CA GLN A 412 -7.99 -35.44 0.48
C GLN A 412 -6.82 -35.84 -0.43
N LEU A 413 -5.75 -36.35 0.16
CA LEU A 413 -4.54 -36.70 -0.57
C LEU A 413 -3.66 -37.64 0.25
N LEU A 414 -3.32 -38.77 -0.33
CA LEU A 414 -2.22 -39.60 0.13
C LEU A 414 -0.93 -39.10 -0.53
N GLY A 415 -0.16 -38.27 0.16
CA GLY A 415 1.09 -37.74 -0.41
C GLY A 415 1.51 -36.44 0.22
N ASP A 416 2.53 -35.83 -0.37
CA ASP A 416 3.08 -34.55 0.11
C ASP A 416 2.24 -33.39 -0.40
N ALA A 417 1.43 -32.83 0.50
CA ALA A 417 0.55 -31.70 0.22
C ALA A 417 1.29 -30.41 -0.20
N SER A 418 2.60 -30.31 0.06
CA SER A 418 3.41 -29.15 -0.39
C SER A 418 3.51 -29.04 -1.93
N ASN A 419 3.20 -30.12 -2.65
CA ASN A 419 3.15 -30.14 -4.10
C ASN A 419 1.79 -29.75 -4.70
N ILE A 420 0.84 -29.35 -3.87
CA ILE A 420 -0.44 -28.86 -4.36
C ILE A 420 -0.27 -27.45 -4.88
N GLU A 421 -0.75 -27.20 -6.09
CA GLU A 421 -0.76 -25.92 -6.74
C GLU A 421 -2.19 -25.42 -6.89
N VAL A 422 -2.40 -24.13 -6.66
CA VAL A 422 -3.71 -23.49 -6.81
C VAL A 422 -3.59 -22.35 -7.81
N PHE A 423 -4.46 -22.36 -8.81
CA PHE A 423 -4.53 -21.32 -9.83
C PHE A 423 -5.90 -20.65 -9.82
N LEU A 424 -5.92 -19.34 -9.93
CA LEU A 424 -7.12 -18.54 -10.08
C LEU A 424 -7.48 -18.42 -11.56
N LEU A 425 -8.65 -18.95 -11.95
CA LEU A 425 -9.09 -19.03 -13.35
C LEU A 425 -9.84 -17.75 -13.79
N ARG A 426 -9.14 -16.62 -13.89
CA ARG A 426 -9.72 -15.36 -14.42
C ARG A 426 -9.52 -15.20 -15.93
N GLN A 427 -8.56 -15.90 -16.51
CA GLN A 427 -8.17 -15.87 -17.94
C GLN A 427 -7.86 -17.27 -18.41
N LYS A 428 -7.60 -17.45 -19.73
CA LYS A 428 -7.23 -18.73 -20.33
C LYS A 428 -6.02 -19.40 -19.66
N GLU A 429 -5.08 -18.61 -19.19
CA GLU A 429 -3.95 -19.05 -18.36
C GLU A 429 -4.25 -18.64 -16.92
N GLY A 430 -4.47 -19.61 -16.05
CA GLY A 430 -4.74 -19.37 -14.64
C GLY A 430 -3.57 -18.65 -13.96
N VAL A 431 -3.87 -17.77 -13.00
CA VAL A 431 -2.85 -17.10 -12.18
C VAL A 431 -2.54 -17.98 -10.99
N LYS A 432 -1.29 -18.42 -10.84
CA LYS A 432 -0.85 -19.20 -9.68
C LYS A 432 -0.95 -18.37 -8.41
N LEU A 433 -1.63 -18.91 -7.41
CA LEU A 433 -1.75 -18.30 -6.09
C LEU A 433 -0.60 -18.77 -5.18
N THR A 434 -0.24 -17.93 -4.23
CA THR A 434 0.62 -18.34 -3.11
C THR A 434 -0.16 -19.26 -2.21
N THR A 435 0.44 -20.39 -1.81
CA THR A 435 -0.21 -21.41 -1.00
C THR A 435 0.60 -21.75 0.23
N GLU A 436 -0.08 -22.18 1.30
CA GLU A 436 0.51 -22.64 2.54
C GLU A 436 -0.26 -23.88 3.02
N VAL A 437 0.43 -24.90 3.50
CA VAL A 437 -0.17 -26.09 4.11
C VAL A 437 -0.44 -25.77 5.59
N ILE A 438 -1.70 -25.57 5.95
CA ILE A 438 -2.12 -25.17 7.31
C ILE A 438 -2.24 -26.38 8.24
N THR A 439 -2.84 -27.44 7.72
CA THR A 439 -3.02 -28.67 8.46
C THR A 439 -2.67 -29.84 7.58
N THR A 440 -1.90 -30.77 8.11
CA THR A 440 -1.59 -32.02 7.45
C THR A 440 -1.83 -33.16 8.41
N ASN A 441 -2.51 -34.19 7.92
CA ASN A 441 -2.78 -35.45 8.56
C ASN A 441 -2.64 -36.50 7.44
N ASN A 442 -2.60 -37.75 7.71
CA ASN A 442 -2.21 -38.78 6.73
C ASN A 442 -2.96 -38.73 5.39
N GLU A 443 -4.21 -38.29 5.40
CA GLU A 443 -5.12 -38.34 4.25
C GLU A 443 -5.87 -37.01 4.02
N SER A 444 -5.85 -36.11 4.99
CA SER A 444 -6.64 -34.88 4.93
C SER A 444 -5.74 -33.68 5.19
N HIS A 445 -5.77 -32.73 4.29
CA HIS A 445 -4.95 -31.54 4.31
C HIS A 445 -5.82 -30.30 4.15
N VAL A 446 -5.36 -29.18 4.66
CA VAL A 446 -5.96 -27.87 4.41
C VAL A 446 -4.90 -26.99 3.76
N ILE A 447 -5.17 -26.58 2.55
CA ILE A 447 -4.30 -25.68 1.78
C ILE A 447 -4.89 -24.29 1.81
N ARG A 448 -4.17 -23.36 2.38
CA ARG A 448 -4.52 -21.93 2.31
C ARG A 448 -4.00 -21.35 1.02
N ALA A 449 -4.87 -20.75 0.22
CA ALA A 449 -4.52 -20.03 -0.99
C ALA A 449 -4.83 -18.54 -0.81
N TYR A 450 -3.85 -17.67 -1.11
CA TYR A 450 -3.95 -16.23 -0.89
C TYR A 450 -4.40 -15.52 -2.15
N PHE A 451 -5.40 -14.66 -2.01
CA PHE A 451 -5.84 -13.77 -3.08
C PHE A 451 -5.00 -12.50 -3.11
N THR A 452 -4.92 -11.87 -4.28
CA THR A 452 -4.22 -10.60 -4.42
C THR A 452 -5.16 -9.56 -5.05
N PRO A 453 -5.51 -8.50 -4.31
CA PRO A 453 -5.32 -8.35 -2.86
C PRO A 453 -6.41 -9.08 -2.05
N TYR A 454 -7.64 -9.22 -2.59
CA TYR A 454 -8.80 -9.77 -1.88
C TYR A 454 -9.74 -10.54 -2.80
N LEU A 455 -10.58 -11.40 -2.22
CA LEU A 455 -11.69 -12.07 -2.89
C LEU A 455 -12.89 -11.12 -3.01
N LEU A 456 -13.08 -10.48 -4.15
CA LEU A 456 -14.12 -9.46 -4.35
C LEU A 456 -15.40 -9.98 -5.04
N LYS A 457 -15.34 -11.13 -5.65
CA LYS A 457 -16.46 -11.74 -6.39
C LYS A 457 -16.32 -13.25 -6.42
N LYS A 458 -17.36 -13.94 -6.90
CA LYS A 458 -17.29 -15.38 -7.18
C LYS A 458 -16.13 -15.67 -8.13
N GLU A 459 -15.34 -16.67 -7.76
CA GLU A 459 -14.16 -17.07 -8.51
C GLU A 459 -14.18 -18.57 -8.77
N LYS A 460 -13.35 -18.99 -9.70
CA LYS A 460 -13.03 -20.40 -9.93
C LYS A 460 -11.56 -20.61 -9.67
N LEU A 461 -11.24 -21.66 -8.95
CA LEU A 461 -9.87 -22.13 -8.74
C LEU A 461 -9.66 -23.42 -9.51
N GLU A 462 -8.45 -23.64 -9.96
CA GLU A 462 -7.96 -24.96 -10.37
C GLU A 462 -6.97 -25.41 -9.31
N VAL A 463 -7.28 -26.49 -8.63
CA VAL A 463 -6.39 -27.12 -7.64
C VAL A 463 -5.75 -28.31 -8.30
N GLY A 464 -4.43 -28.34 -8.33
CA GLY A 464 -3.66 -29.37 -9.03
C GLY A 464 -2.68 -30.09 -8.10
N TYR A 465 -2.53 -31.37 -8.32
CA TYR A 465 -1.49 -32.18 -7.71
C TYR A 465 -0.85 -33.09 -8.77
N ARG A 466 0.42 -32.85 -9.05
CA ARG A 466 1.24 -33.71 -9.96
C ARG A 466 0.57 -34.03 -11.31
N GLY A 467 -0.23 -33.09 -11.85
CA GLY A 467 -0.90 -33.25 -13.15
C GLY A 467 -2.38 -33.62 -13.07
N LYS A 468 -2.88 -34.12 -11.96
CA LYS A 468 -4.31 -34.18 -11.66
C LYS A 468 -4.81 -32.78 -11.33
N LYS A 469 -6.01 -32.41 -11.83
CA LYS A 469 -6.56 -31.06 -11.66
C LYS A 469 -8.04 -31.13 -11.37
N THR A 470 -8.50 -30.33 -10.44
CA THR A 470 -9.90 -30.20 -10.08
C THR A 470 -10.30 -28.73 -10.09
N GLU A 471 -11.40 -28.41 -10.78
CA GLU A 471 -11.99 -27.06 -10.71
C GLU A 471 -12.85 -26.93 -9.46
N VAL A 472 -12.62 -25.86 -8.71
CA VAL A 472 -13.31 -25.52 -7.48
C VAL A 472 -14.01 -24.18 -7.65
N ASN A 473 -15.33 -24.16 -7.42
CA ASN A 473 -16.08 -22.91 -7.39
C ASN A 473 -15.96 -22.28 -6.00
N VAL A 474 -15.67 -20.99 -5.96
CA VAL A 474 -15.65 -20.20 -4.74
C VAL A 474 -16.87 -19.30 -4.72
N ASP A 475 -17.83 -19.62 -3.87
CA ASP A 475 -18.98 -18.78 -3.59
C ASP A 475 -18.64 -17.74 -2.52
N VAL A 476 -19.12 -16.51 -2.75
CA VAL A 476 -18.82 -15.40 -1.87
C VAL A 476 -20.04 -15.01 -1.05
N THR A 477 -19.89 -14.94 0.25
CA THR A 477 -20.91 -14.42 1.15
C THR A 477 -20.66 -12.97 1.52
N THR A 478 -21.73 -12.21 1.66
CA THR A 478 -21.67 -10.80 2.03
C THR A 478 -21.15 -10.66 3.46
N PRO A 479 -20.05 -9.92 3.70
CA PRO A 479 -19.53 -9.67 5.05
C PRO A 479 -20.49 -8.84 5.89
N ASP A 480 -20.32 -8.88 7.19
CA ASP A 480 -20.93 -7.90 8.09
C ASP A 480 -20.28 -6.54 7.89
N PHE A 481 -21.04 -5.52 8.14
CA PHE A 481 -20.58 -4.15 7.94
C PHE A 481 -21.07 -3.23 9.06
N GLN A 482 -20.38 -2.12 9.19
CA GLN A 482 -20.72 -1.02 10.06
C GLN A 482 -20.73 0.28 9.27
N ILE A 483 -21.37 1.29 9.83
CA ILE A 483 -21.31 2.64 9.31
C ILE A 483 -20.72 3.57 10.36
N LYS A 484 -20.04 4.61 9.89
CA LYS A 484 -19.47 5.63 10.78
C LYS A 484 -19.36 6.99 10.07
N VAL A 485 -19.38 8.03 10.85
CA VAL A 485 -18.84 9.31 10.40
C VAL A 485 -17.31 9.19 10.53
N ALA A 486 -16.64 9.13 9.40
CA ALA A 486 -15.18 8.90 9.41
C ALA A 486 -14.40 10.10 9.95
N ASN A 487 -14.91 11.32 9.65
CA ASN A 487 -14.29 12.56 10.10
C ASN A 487 -15.38 13.61 10.38
N SER A 488 -15.17 14.48 11.34
CA SER A 488 -16.10 15.59 11.65
C SER A 488 -16.33 16.55 10.46
N VAL A 489 -15.40 16.62 9.51
CA VAL A 489 -15.58 17.40 8.27
C VAL A 489 -16.60 16.80 7.31
N ASP A 490 -16.98 15.54 7.50
CA ASP A 490 -17.97 14.86 6.68
C ASP A 490 -19.42 15.22 7.03
N VAL A 491 -19.62 15.97 8.11
CA VAL A 491 -20.95 16.42 8.56
C VAL A 491 -21.05 17.94 8.43
N TRP A 492 -22.02 18.38 7.65
CA TRP A 492 -22.37 19.78 7.40
C TRP A 492 -23.70 20.13 8.10
N ALA A 493 -24.23 21.33 7.87
CA ALA A 493 -25.51 21.72 8.43
C ALA A 493 -26.71 20.92 7.87
N SER A 494 -26.70 20.64 6.55
CA SER A 494 -27.82 19.99 5.85
C SER A 494 -27.42 18.72 5.07
N GLN A 495 -26.18 18.27 5.23
CA GLN A 495 -25.71 17.03 4.60
C GLN A 495 -24.69 16.29 5.49
N ALA A 496 -24.60 14.99 5.31
CA ALA A 496 -23.59 14.18 5.98
C ALA A 496 -23.08 13.08 5.07
N THR A 497 -21.78 12.77 5.17
CA THR A 497 -21.17 11.65 4.48
C THR A 497 -20.88 10.55 5.48
N ILE A 498 -21.50 9.43 5.30
CA ILE A 498 -21.37 8.24 6.14
C ILE A 498 -20.48 7.22 5.41
N THR A 499 -19.52 6.70 6.11
CA THR A 499 -18.60 5.69 5.57
C THR A 499 -19.07 4.30 5.97
N VAL A 500 -19.16 3.42 5.00
CA VAL A 500 -19.46 2.00 5.16
C VAL A 500 -18.16 1.25 5.30
N VAL A 501 -17.98 0.49 6.35
CA VAL A 501 -16.75 -0.24 6.61
C VAL A 501 -17.07 -1.70 6.95
N GLY A 502 -16.27 -2.60 6.47
CA GLY A 502 -16.24 -3.99 6.92
C GLY A 502 -15.42 -4.14 8.19
N THR A 503 -15.26 -5.36 8.64
CA THR A 503 -14.44 -5.69 9.82
C THR A 503 -12.94 -5.65 9.53
N THR A 504 -12.56 -5.75 8.26
CA THR A 504 -11.19 -5.66 7.75
C THR A 504 -11.12 -4.73 6.55
N GLU A 505 -9.92 -4.42 6.09
CA GLU A 505 -9.71 -3.64 4.87
C GLU A 505 -10.31 -4.35 3.65
N GLY A 506 -10.06 -5.64 3.50
CA GLY A 506 -10.60 -6.42 2.38
C GLY A 506 -12.11 -6.49 2.37
N THR A 507 -12.76 -6.67 3.54
CA THR A 507 -14.23 -6.63 3.62
C THR A 507 -14.78 -5.23 3.30
N THR A 508 -14.04 -4.18 3.65
CA THR A 508 -14.38 -2.80 3.25
C THR A 508 -14.28 -2.63 1.72
N GLU A 509 -13.21 -3.18 1.12
CA GLU A 509 -13.02 -3.16 -0.34
C GLU A 509 -14.14 -3.88 -1.07
N TYR A 510 -14.53 -5.06 -0.58
CA TYR A 510 -15.66 -5.80 -1.15
C TYR A 510 -16.97 -5.00 -1.15
N LEU A 511 -17.20 -4.19 -0.10
CA LEU A 511 -18.43 -3.41 0.05
C LEU A 511 -18.50 -2.17 -0.85
N LYS A 512 -17.40 -1.74 -1.47
CA LYS A 512 -17.37 -0.54 -2.34
C LYS A 512 -18.34 -0.64 -3.51
N ASP A 513 -18.45 -1.80 -4.12
CA ASP A 513 -19.31 -2.02 -5.29
C ASP A 513 -20.76 -2.38 -4.93
N LYS A 514 -21.09 -2.54 -3.65
CA LYS A 514 -22.42 -2.95 -3.22
C LYS A 514 -23.39 -1.78 -3.15
N SER A 515 -24.66 -2.03 -3.37
CA SER A 515 -25.70 -1.03 -3.19
C SER A 515 -25.93 -0.79 -1.72
N VAL A 516 -25.82 0.46 -1.29
CA VAL A 516 -26.08 0.88 0.08
C VAL A 516 -27.02 2.07 0.04
N SER A 517 -28.10 2.01 0.82
CA SER A 517 -29.02 3.10 1.09
C SER A 517 -29.00 3.44 2.58
N LEU A 518 -29.01 4.74 2.87
CA LEU A 518 -29.11 5.26 4.23
C LEU A 518 -30.54 5.73 4.50
N GLU A 519 -31.03 5.43 5.67
CA GLU A 519 -32.24 6.03 6.25
C GLU A 519 -31.83 6.82 7.50
N TYR A 520 -32.39 8.00 7.67
CA TYR A 520 -32.16 8.82 8.85
C TYR A 520 -33.45 9.17 9.59
N THR A 521 -33.33 9.51 10.84
CA THR A 521 -34.38 10.13 11.63
C THR A 521 -33.76 11.21 12.53
N GLN A 522 -34.50 12.25 12.84
CA GLN A 522 -34.07 13.18 13.90
C GLN A 522 -34.20 12.47 15.24
N LYS A 523 -33.23 12.62 16.12
CA LYS A 523 -33.22 11.90 17.41
C LYS A 523 -34.51 12.20 18.21
N GLY A 524 -35.17 11.11 18.59
CA GLY A 524 -36.45 11.18 19.30
C GLY A 524 -37.69 11.18 18.38
N ALA A 525 -37.53 11.26 17.07
CA ALA A 525 -38.60 11.06 16.11
C ALA A 525 -38.55 9.60 15.61
N ASN A 526 -39.65 8.90 15.63
CA ASN A 526 -39.71 7.49 15.18
C ASN A 526 -40.03 7.35 13.69
N ASN A 527 -39.66 8.31 12.88
CA ASN A 527 -39.92 8.33 11.43
C ASN A 527 -38.62 8.25 10.63
N TRP A 528 -38.30 7.09 10.09
CA TRP A 528 -37.14 6.88 9.22
C TRP A 528 -37.44 7.41 7.82
N ILE A 529 -36.57 8.27 7.33
CA ILE A 529 -36.68 8.97 6.03
C ILE A 529 -35.56 8.46 5.13
N LEU A 530 -35.92 8.13 3.89
CA LEU A 530 -34.95 7.86 2.82
C LEU A 530 -34.61 9.21 2.14
N PRO A 531 -33.38 9.74 2.35
CA PRO A 531 -32.99 11.05 1.78
C PRO A 531 -32.58 10.93 0.31
N GLU A 532 -32.40 12.09 -0.32
CA GLU A 532 -31.56 12.17 -1.51
C GLU A 532 -30.13 11.77 -1.11
N GLN A 533 -29.54 10.82 -1.82
CA GLN A 533 -28.24 10.28 -1.47
C GLN A 533 -27.39 9.93 -2.68
N TYR A 534 -26.09 10.06 -2.50
CA TYR A 534 -25.09 9.77 -3.51
C TYR A 534 -24.01 8.87 -2.91
N LYS A 535 -23.71 7.74 -3.56
CA LYS A 535 -22.66 6.83 -3.15
C LYS A 535 -21.43 6.98 -4.05
N SER A 536 -20.27 7.09 -3.43
CA SER A 536 -18.96 6.99 -4.07
C SER A 536 -18.10 6.03 -3.29
N GLU A 537 -17.72 4.92 -3.89
CA GLU A 537 -17.02 3.83 -3.24
C GLU A 537 -17.75 3.34 -1.97
N ASN A 538 -17.10 3.40 -0.81
CA ASN A 538 -17.71 3.06 0.47
C ASN A 538 -18.26 4.27 1.25
N ARG A 539 -18.40 5.41 0.61
CA ARG A 539 -18.94 6.65 1.20
C ARG A 539 -20.33 6.96 0.62
N VAL A 540 -21.29 7.22 1.47
CA VAL A 540 -22.63 7.62 1.09
C VAL A 540 -22.92 9.00 1.66
N THR A 541 -23.14 9.97 0.78
CA THR A 541 -23.52 11.34 1.18
C THR A 541 -25.02 11.48 1.10
N ILE A 542 -25.64 11.83 2.20
CA ILE A 542 -27.04 12.21 2.30
C ILE A 542 -27.17 13.72 2.29
N LYS A 543 -28.18 14.23 1.58
CA LYS A 543 -28.46 15.66 1.43
C LYS A 543 -29.87 16.01 1.90
N GLY A 544 -30.10 17.28 2.12
CA GLY A 544 -31.40 17.80 2.50
C GLY A 544 -31.82 17.44 3.93
N LEU A 545 -30.87 17.25 4.82
CA LEU A 545 -31.15 17.10 6.24
C LEU A 545 -31.85 18.38 6.73
N PRO A 546 -32.95 18.26 7.48
CA PRO A 546 -33.67 19.44 8.00
C PRO A 546 -32.80 20.21 8.96
N ILE A 547 -32.81 21.53 8.82
CA ILE A 547 -32.15 22.48 9.70
C ILE A 547 -33.13 23.01 10.76
N ASN A 548 -32.64 23.26 11.98
CA ASN A 548 -33.45 23.84 13.03
C ASN A 548 -33.71 25.33 12.77
N VAL A 549 -34.93 25.75 13.03
CA VAL A 549 -35.36 27.17 12.85
C VAL A 549 -34.57 28.13 13.74
N ASP A 550 -34.15 27.68 14.91
CA ASP A 550 -33.35 28.47 15.87
C ASP A 550 -31.85 28.47 15.53
N SER A 551 -31.48 27.97 14.36
CA SER A 551 -30.09 27.86 13.91
C SER A 551 -29.20 26.99 14.81
N SER A 552 -29.80 26.15 15.65
CA SER A 552 -29.04 25.16 16.43
C SER A 552 -28.65 23.93 15.61
N ALA A 553 -27.58 23.26 15.98
CA ALA A 553 -27.19 21.99 15.41
C ALA A 553 -28.27 20.90 15.64
N SER A 554 -28.49 20.05 14.69
CA SER A 554 -29.45 18.94 14.75
C SER A 554 -28.75 17.63 15.06
N LEU A 555 -29.35 16.80 15.92
CA LEU A 555 -28.88 15.47 16.22
C LEU A 555 -29.73 14.43 15.46
N PHE A 556 -29.06 13.65 14.63
CA PHE A 556 -29.67 12.63 13.80
C PHE A 556 -29.18 11.24 14.18
N GLU A 557 -30.04 10.27 13.96
CA GLU A 557 -29.73 8.84 13.92
C GLU A 557 -29.78 8.38 12.47
N VAL A 558 -28.85 7.52 12.10
CA VAL A 558 -28.77 6.96 10.73
C VAL A 558 -28.48 5.45 10.80
N LYS A 559 -29.08 4.72 9.90
CA LYS A 559 -28.78 3.30 9.62
C LYS A 559 -28.62 3.09 8.14
N ALA A 560 -27.95 2.03 7.78
CA ALA A 560 -27.72 1.64 6.39
C ALA A 560 -28.38 0.30 6.08
N LYS A 561 -28.91 0.18 4.86
CA LYS A 561 -29.35 -1.06 4.24
C LYS A 561 -28.40 -1.37 3.08
N LEU A 562 -27.73 -2.47 3.17
CA LEU A 562 -26.83 -2.98 2.15
C LEU A 562 -27.55 -4.09 1.37
N THR A 563 -27.43 -4.03 0.05
CA THR A 563 -27.94 -5.04 -0.87
C THR A 563 -26.79 -5.61 -1.72
N ASP A 564 -26.65 -6.93 -1.67
CA ASP A 564 -25.69 -7.70 -2.45
C ASP A 564 -26.40 -8.89 -3.10
N GLY A 565 -26.80 -8.72 -4.35
CA GLY A 565 -27.67 -9.67 -5.03
C GLY A 565 -29.04 -9.80 -4.33
N THR A 566 -29.33 -10.98 -3.82
CA THR A 566 -30.56 -11.25 -3.02
C THR A 566 -30.34 -11.05 -1.51
N THR A 567 -29.11 -10.89 -1.06
CA THR A 567 -28.79 -10.71 0.35
C THR A 567 -29.00 -9.24 0.75
N GLN A 568 -29.71 -9.05 1.85
CA GLN A 568 -29.91 -7.74 2.47
C GLN A 568 -29.39 -7.79 3.91
N LYS A 569 -28.63 -6.78 4.29
CA LYS A 569 -28.13 -6.59 5.66
C LYS A 569 -28.40 -5.16 6.12
N GLU A 570 -28.69 -4.99 7.40
CA GLU A 570 -28.80 -3.66 8.01
C GLU A 570 -27.64 -3.44 8.99
N SER A 571 -27.17 -2.19 9.07
CA SER A 571 -26.19 -1.77 10.06
C SER A 571 -26.85 -1.55 11.42
N SER A 572 -26.02 -1.45 12.46
CA SER A 572 -26.43 -0.78 13.70
C SER A 572 -26.72 0.71 13.39
N VAL A 573 -27.54 1.32 14.27
CA VAL A 573 -27.82 2.77 14.24
C VAL A 573 -26.62 3.50 14.82
N ILE A 574 -26.20 4.58 14.17
CA ILE A 574 -25.24 5.54 14.72
C ILE A 574 -25.85 6.93 14.83
N GLU A 575 -25.29 7.75 15.70
CA GLU A 575 -25.70 9.14 15.88
C GLU A 575 -24.65 10.09 15.31
N PHE A 576 -25.11 11.23 14.81
CA PHE A 576 -24.22 12.34 14.45
C PHE A 576 -24.93 13.68 14.67
N MET A 577 -24.15 14.72 14.97
CA MET A 577 -24.63 16.09 15.14
C MET A 577 -24.15 16.94 13.97
N THR A 578 -25.08 17.68 13.35
CA THR A 578 -24.76 18.58 12.24
C THR A 578 -24.02 19.83 12.72
N GLU A 579 -23.48 20.59 11.77
CA GLU A 579 -23.10 21.98 12.04
C GLU A 579 -24.35 22.80 12.31
N ALA A 580 -24.23 23.82 13.16
CA ALA A 580 -25.28 24.82 13.37
C ALA A 580 -25.45 25.64 12.06
N PRO A 581 -26.63 25.76 11.50
CA PRO A 581 -26.85 26.55 10.28
C PRO A 581 -26.85 28.06 10.57
N MET A 582 -25.67 28.62 10.81
CA MET A 582 -25.46 30.02 11.17
C MET A 582 -26.00 30.97 10.10
N GLN A 583 -26.62 32.06 10.48
CA GLN A 583 -27.06 33.13 9.60
C GLN A 583 -26.28 34.41 9.85
N LEU A 584 -26.41 35.38 8.95
CA LEU A 584 -25.73 36.65 9.00
C LEU A 584 -26.48 37.63 9.93
N PRO A 585 -25.79 38.29 10.86
CA PRO A 585 -26.41 39.36 11.66
C PRO A 585 -26.86 40.51 10.77
N ASN A 586 -27.99 41.13 11.11
CA ASN A 586 -28.57 42.30 10.42
C ASN A 586 -28.64 42.11 8.90
N ALA A 587 -29.03 40.93 8.45
CA ALA A 587 -29.01 40.56 7.04
C ALA A 587 -30.15 41.20 6.20
N GLY A 588 -31.18 41.74 6.84
CA GLY A 588 -32.20 42.62 6.25
C GLY A 588 -31.89 44.09 6.40
N PHE A 589 -30.73 44.44 6.90
CA PHE A 589 -30.23 45.81 7.03
C PHE A 589 -31.19 46.79 7.71
N GLU A 590 -31.92 46.37 8.73
CA GLU A 590 -32.86 47.23 9.49
C GLU A 590 -32.15 48.03 10.60
N ASP A 591 -31.02 47.51 11.12
CA ASP A 591 -30.26 48.16 12.19
C ASP A 591 -29.14 49.02 11.63
N TRP A 592 -29.14 50.28 11.99
CA TRP A 592 -28.17 51.25 11.55
C TRP A 592 -27.66 52.15 12.68
N THR A 593 -26.37 52.51 12.59
CA THR A 593 -25.78 53.61 13.35
C THR A 593 -25.17 54.61 12.38
N GLU A 594 -25.11 55.88 12.85
CA GLU A 594 -24.45 56.94 12.08
C GLU A 594 -23.47 57.70 12.97
N ALA A 595 -22.37 58.13 12.40
CA ALA A 595 -21.40 58.99 13.07
C ALA A 595 -21.04 60.18 12.21
N MET A 596 -21.03 61.36 12.78
CA MET A 596 -20.51 62.55 12.10
C MET A 596 -18.98 62.41 12.01
N VAL A 597 -18.46 62.22 10.82
CA VAL A 597 -17.04 61.92 10.57
C VAL A 597 -16.26 63.13 10.07
N TRP A 598 -16.97 64.13 9.59
CA TRP A 598 -16.35 65.35 9.12
C TRP A 598 -17.41 66.47 9.05
N LYS A 599 -16.98 67.72 9.27
CA LYS A 599 -17.82 68.89 9.15
C LYS A 599 -17.25 69.81 8.10
N LYS A 600 -17.98 70.04 7.05
CA LYS A 600 -17.64 71.01 6.01
C LYS A 600 -17.91 72.42 6.54
N THR A 601 -16.85 73.19 6.66
CA THR A 601 -16.96 74.61 7.08
C THR A 601 -17.10 75.44 5.83
N ILE A 602 -18.24 76.21 5.77
CA ILE A 602 -18.47 77.20 4.71
C ILE A 602 -18.31 78.54 5.33
N PHE A 603 -17.60 79.48 4.67
CA PHE A 603 -17.38 80.84 5.09
C PHE A 603 -18.73 81.58 5.30
N LEU A 604 -19.07 81.92 6.52
CA LEU A 604 -20.24 82.65 6.93
C LEU A 604 -21.59 81.88 7.12
N SER A 605 -21.63 80.60 6.88
CA SER A 605 -22.84 79.82 7.25
C SER A 605 -22.45 78.52 7.93
N GLY A 606 -23.27 78.04 8.89
CA GLY A 606 -22.99 76.78 9.60
C GLY A 606 -22.64 75.62 8.61
N GLY A 607 -21.55 75.04 8.83
CA GLY A 607 -21.00 73.98 7.89
C GLY A 607 -21.89 72.72 7.83
N GLU A 608 -21.86 72.09 6.77
CA GLU A 608 -22.56 70.85 6.55
C GLU A 608 -21.79 69.67 7.22
N SER A 609 -22.51 68.75 7.84
CA SER A 609 -21.93 67.56 8.47
C SER A 609 -21.99 66.37 7.53
N VAL A 610 -20.89 65.66 7.43
CA VAL A 610 -20.80 64.38 6.72
C VAL A 610 -20.87 63.25 7.71
N TYR A 611 -21.75 62.32 7.44
CA TYR A 611 -21.97 61.14 8.26
C TYR A 611 -21.49 59.89 7.55
N ALA A 612 -20.84 59.00 8.28
CA ALA A 612 -20.64 57.61 7.90
C ALA A 612 -21.78 56.78 8.52
N PHE A 613 -22.27 55.86 7.79
CA PHE A 613 -23.34 54.94 8.18
C PHE A 613 -22.79 53.55 8.36
N TYR A 614 -23.22 52.88 9.42
CA TYR A 614 -22.76 51.54 9.76
C TYR A 614 -23.96 50.61 9.93
N PRO A 615 -24.02 49.47 9.24
CA PRO A 615 -25.16 48.56 9.28
C PRO A 615 -25.10 47.65 10.50
N ASN A 616 -25.22 48.24 11.69
CA ASN A 616 -25.26 47.54 12.97
C ASN A 616 -26.08 48.33 14.01
N ALA A 617 -26.67 47.60 14.96
CA ALA A 617 -27.38 48.19 16.08
C ALA A 617 -26.44 49.00 16.96
N ALA A 618 -26.95 50.02 17.65
CA ALA A 618 -26.21 50.86 18.58
C ALA A 618 -25.61 50.01 19.69
N GLY A 619 -24.29 50.06 19.86
CA GLY A 619 -23.55 49.27 20.86
C GLY A 619 -23.32 47.82 20.47
N GLY A 620 -23.74 47.35 19.29
CA GLY A 620 -23.45 46.05 18.73
C GLY A 620 -22.01 45.95 18.18
N SER A 621 -21.48 44.75 18.10
CA SER A 621 -20.21 44.49 17.44
C SER A 621 -20.35 44.71 15.93
N ALA A 622 -19.37 45.35 15.31
CA ALA A 622 -19.32 45.52 13.88
C ALA A 622 -19.17 44.14 13.22
N PHE A 623 -20.13 43.75 12.42
CA PHE A 623 -20.07 42.54 11.59
C PHE A 623 -19.85 42.87 10.11
N TRP A 624 -20.56 43.91 9.65
CA TRP A 624 -20.46 44.46 8.32
C TRP A 624 -19.56 45.68 8.32
N ALA A 625 -18.65 45.74 7.37
CA ALA A 625 -17.77 46.89 7.14
C ALA A 625 -17.97 47.46 5.72
N SER A 626 -17.51 48.66 5.49
CA SER A 626 -17.61 49.32 4.21
C SER A 626 -16.48 50.31 3.98
N TYR A 627 -16.41 50.88 2.78
CA TYR A 627 -15.49 51.96 2.49
C TYR A 627 -16.03 53.36 2.92
N ASN A 628 -17.09 53.43 3.71
CA ASN A 628 -17.62 54.73 4.19
C ASN A 628 -16.54 55.53 4.92
N ASP A 629 -15.78 54.89 5.79
CA ASP A 629 -14.69 55.56 6.53
C ASP A 629 -13.57 56.05 5.62
N LYS A 630 -13.35 55.39 4.45
CA LYS A 630 -12.37 55.77 3.46
C LYS A 630 -12.87 56.95 2.62
N THR A 631 -14.08 56.89 2.10
CA THR A 631 -14.63 57.87 1.18
C THR A 631 -15.11 59.16 1.89
N THR A 632 -15.30 59.11 3.21
CA THR A 632 -15.66 60.26 4.05
C THR A 632 -14.47 60.92 4.75
N GLN A 633 -13.24 60.38 4.53
CA GLN A 633 -12.04 61.02 5.10
C GLN A 633 -11.60 62.23 4.24
N PRO A 634 -11.32 63.37 4.87
CA PRO A 634 -10.62 64.47 4.16
C PRO A 634 -9.17 63.99 3.84
N ARG A 635 -8.78 64.14 2.58
CA ARG A 635 -7.40 63.90 2.14
C ARG A 635 -6.79 65.19 1.63
N GLY A 636 -5.56 65.51 2.03
CA GLY A 636 -4.92 66.74 1.70
C GLY A 636 -5.47 67.94 2.41
N ASP A 637 -5.11 69.16 1.95
CA ASP A 637 -5.64 70.40 2.51
C ASP A 637 -7.14 70.41 2.30
N ALA A 638 -7.86 70.26 3.40
CA ALA A 638 -9.33 70.40 3.41
C ALA A 638 -9.74 71.76 2.94
N SER A 639 -9.80 71.98 1.64
CA SER A 639 -10.27 73.22 1.05
C SER A 639 -11.78 73.27 1.09
N TRP A 640 -12.33 74.44 0.94
CA TRP A 640 -13.77 74.68 0.88
C TRP A 640 -14.50 73.81 -0.16
N PHE A 641 -13.78 73.19 -1.07
CA PHE A 641 -14.32 72.37 -2.16
C PHE A 641 -14.03 70.86 -2.04
N TYR A 642 -13.69 70.45 -0.82
CA TYR A 642 -13.52 69.03 -0.54
C TYR A 642 -14.90 68.42 -0.30
N CYS A 643 -15.21 67.37 -1.06
CA CYS A 643 -16.43 66.62 -0.90
C CYS A 643 -16.11 65.19 -0.43
N ALA A 644 -16.86 64.71 0.52
CA ALA A 644 -16.78 63.37 1.09
C ALA A 644 -18.18 62.76 1.09
N TYR A 645 -18.30 61.53 0.55
CA TYR A 645 -19.58 60.85 0.44
C TYR A 645 -19.51 59.46 1.02
N PRO A 646 -20.46 59.04 1.85
CA PRO A 646 -20.60 57.64 2.16
C PRO A 646 -21.07 56.88 0.92
N GLY A 647 -20.26 55.91 0.49
CA GLY A 647 -20.63 55.03 -0.62
C GLY A 647 -21.69 54.01 -0.25
N LEU A 648 -22.01 53.87 1.04
CA LEU A 648 -22.91 52.89 1.56
C LEU A 648 -23.87 53.58 2.57
N VAL A 649 -25.17 53.49 2.31
CA VAL A 649 -26.23 54.13 3.14
C VAL A 649 -27.45 53.22 3.20
N PRO A 650 -28.29 53.34 4.26
CA PRO A 650 -29.63 52.77 4.18
C PRO A 650 -30.46 53.48 3.11
N THR A 651 -31.38 52.79 2.44
CA THR A 651 -32.21 53.40 1.43
C THR A 651 -32.99 54.59 1.96
N SER A 652 -33.40 54.59 3.23
CA SER A 652 -34.03 55.73 3.93
C SER A 652 -33.15 56.99 3.99
N LYS A 653 -31.84 56.82 3.85
CA LYS A 653 -30.82 57.89 3.84
C LYS A 653 -30.09 57.95 2.50
N SER A 654 -30.68 57.40 1.45
CA SER A 654 -30.08 57.34 0.13
C SER A 654 -29.36 58.63 -0.25
N ASN A 655 -28.19 58.46 -0.86
CA ASN A 655 -27.42 59.54 -1.46
C ASN A 655 -28.28 60.39 -2.43
N PHE A 656 -29.42 59.89 -2.83
CA PHE A 656 -30.36 60.53 -3.76
C PHE A 656 -31.56 61.15 -3.07
N THR A 657 -31.80 60.90 -1.77
CA THR A 657 -33.00 61.40 -1.07
C THR A 657 -33.08 62.88 -1.02
N ALA A 658 -31.96 63.58 -0.91
CA ALA A 658 -31.97 65.03 -0.80
C ALA A 658 -32.29 65.75 -2.14
N ALA A 659 -32.17 65.04 -3.22
CA ALA A 659 -32.33 65.57 -4.56
C ALA A 659 -33.76 65.45 -5.14
N ASN A 660 -34.61 64.70 -4.47
CA ASN A 660 -36.04 64.51 -4.75
C ASN A 660 -36.45 64.05 -6.17
N HIS A 661 -35.55 63.95 -7.13
CA HIS A 661 -35.85 63.58 -8.49
C HIS A 661 -34.58 63.19 -9.25
N LEU A 662 -33.88 62.18 -8.83
CA LEU A 662 -32.76 61.70 -9.59
C LEU A 662 -33.25 60.74 -10.68
N ASN A 663 -32.93 61.03 -11.90
CA ASN A 663 -33.10 60.12 -12.98
C ASN A 663 -31.93 59.18 -13.05
N ARG A 664 -32.21 57.97 -13.42
CA ARG A 664 -31.12 57.04 -13.79
C ARG A 664 -30.26 57.60 -14.90
N PHE A 665 -29.06 57.13 -15.06
CA PHE A 665 -28.14 57.50 -16.15
C PHE A 665 -28.74 57.25 -17.54
N ASP A 666 -29.75 56.37 -17.65
CA ASP A 666 -30.52 56.11 -18.87
C ASP A 666 -31.80 56.93 -18.98
N GLY A 667 -32.02 57.92 -18.16
CA GLY A 667 -33.20 58.77 -18.11
C GLY A 667 -34.38 58.20 -17.33
N LYS A 668 -34.21 57.05 -16.66
CA LYS A 668 -35.28 56.44 -15.83
C LYS A 668 -35.13 56.90 -14.38
N SER A 669 -36.27 56.98 -13.69
CA SER A 669 -36.30 57.35 -12.27
C SER A 669 -35.72 56.26 -11.38
N TYR A 670 -34.91 56.69 -10.42
CA TYR A 670 -34.41 55.83 -9.36
C TYR A 670 -35.49 55.60 -8.30
N VAL A 671 -35.79 54.36 -7.95
CA VAL A 671 -36.79 54.03 -6.94
C VAL A 671 -36.10 53.68 -5.62
N ILE A 672 -36.42 54.44 -4.57
CA ILE A 672 -35.92 54.28 -3.23
C ILE A 672 -36.95 53.49 -2.41
N ASP A 673 -36.66 52.20 -2.19
CA ASP A 673 -37.52 51.29 -1.42
C ASP A 673 -36.66 50.17 -0.84
N ALA A 674 -37.24 49.38 0.03
CA ALA A 674 -36.68 48.11 0.54
C ALA A 674 -37.46 46.92 -0.06
N HIS A 675 -36.85 45.75 -0.08
CA HIS A 675 -37.55 44.52 -0.47
C HIS A 675 -38.45 44.07 0.68
N SER A 676 -37.94 44.14 1.90
CA SER A 676 -38.72 43.92 3.10
C SER A 676 -38.35 44.99 4.18
N GLY A 677 -39.17 45.11 5.25
CA GLY A 677 -38.91 46.02 6.32
C GLY A 677 -38.92 47.47 5.93
N SER A 678 -38.02 48.27 6.55
CA SER A 678 -38.01 49.74 6.41
C SER A 678 -36.77 50.29 5.69
N ALA A 679 -35.72 49.47 5.52
CA ALA A 679 -34.47 49.88 4.92
C ALA A 679 -33.83 48.71 4.15
N ALA A 680 -33.23 49.01 3.02
CA ALA A 680 -32.28 48.13 2.31
C ALA A 680 -30.91 48.82 2.29
N MET A 681 -29.88 48.05 1.88
CA MET A 681 -28.53 48.54 1.75
C MET A 681 -28.28 49.10 0.36
N GLU A 682 -28.06 50.41 0.24
CA GLU A 682 -27.61 51.07 -0.98
C GLU A 682 -26.09 51.18 -1.03
N ILE A 683 -25.45 50.59 -2.03
CA ILE A 683 -24.02 50.55 -2.23
C ILE A 683 -23.74 51.28 -3.57
N SER A 684 -23.07 52.45 -3.47
CA SER A 684 -22.86 53.30 -4.63
C SER A 684 -21.35 53.47 -4.92
N THR A 685 -21.00 53.44 -6.19
CA THR A 685 -19.71 53.99 -6.64
C THR A 685 -19.73 55.49 -6.40
N VAL A 686 -18.71 56.01 -5.73
CA VAL A 686 -18.64 57.45 -5.38
C VAL A 686 -17.31 58.05 -5.84
N GLY A 687 -17.38 59.32 -6.27
CA GLY A 687 -16.21 60.18 -6.42
C GLY A 687 -16.10 61.13 -5.25
N TRP A 688 -14.90 61.39 -4.78
CA TRP A 688 -14.64 62.21 -3.59
C TRP A 688 -13.30 62.94 -3.68
N GLY A 689 -13.00 63.76 -2.73
CA GLY A 689 -11.78 64.57 -2.72
C GLY A 689 -11.93 66.00 -3.28
N LYS A 690 -10.85 66.65 -3.68
CA LYS A 690 -10.86 67.98 -4.26
C LYS A 690 -11.60 68.00 -5.57
N ASN A 691 -12.21 69.14 -5.86
CA ASN A 691 -12.94 69.41 -7.12
C ASN A 691 -14.20 68.56 -7.32
N ASN A 692 -14.67 67.86 -6.33
CA ASN A 692 -15.84 67.00 -6.42
C ASN A 692 -17.19 67.81 -6.29
N TRP A 693 -17.13 69.14 -6.32
CA TRP A 693 -18.30 70.02 -6.12
C TRP A 693 -18.78 70.63 -7.43
N THR A 694 -18.01 70.50 -8.50
CA THR A 694 -18.30 71.21 -9.75
C THR A 694 -19.10 70.35 -10.71
N SER A 695 -20.08 70.98 -11.19
CA SER A 695 -21.00 70.73 -12.30
C SER A 695 -20.88 69.41 -13.11
N GLU A 696 -22.03 69.09 -13.71
CA GLU A 696 -22.38 67.98 -14.55
C GLU A 696 -21.38 67.42 -15.56
N SER A 697 -20.50 68.28 -16.04
CA SER A 697 -19.61 67.88 -17.10
C SER A 697 -18.27 67.35 -16.63
N SER A 698 -17.96 67.39 -15.34
CA SER A 698 -16.73 66.93 -14.82
C SER A 698 -16.88 65.66 -14.01
N ALA A 699 -16.89 64.54 -14.69
CA ALA A 699 -16.65 63.24 -14.07
C ALA A 699 -15.28 63.19 -13.37
N SER A 700 -14.68 64.28 -12.94
CA SER A 700 -13.34 64.44 -12.45
C SER A 700 -13.28 64.61 -10.96
N ALA A 701 -13.85 63.63 -10.24
CA ALA A 701 -13.53 63.49 -8.82
C ALA A 701 -12.00 63.18 -8.69
N GLU A 702 -11.36 63.78 -7.65
CA GLU A 702 -9.95 63.47 -7.35
C GLU A 702 -9.76 61.96 -7.15
N TYR A 703 -10.67 61.33 -6.45
CA TYR A 703 -10.71 59.91 -6.17
C TYR A 703 -12.03 59.31 -6.63
N LYS A 704 -11.99 58.06 -7.09
CA LYS A 704 -13.17 57.25 -7.43
C LYS A 704 -13.07 55.92 -6.69
N GLN A 705 -14.14 55.48 -6.08
CA GLN A 705 -14.16 54.22 -5.34
C GLN A 705 -15.50 53.51 -5.59
N ALA A 706 -15.43 52.27 -6.01
CA ALA A 706 -16.60 51.43 -5.97
C ALA A 706 -17.10 51.31 -4.52
N GLY A 707 -18.41 51.39 -4.32
CA GLY A 707 -19.00 51.09 -3.03
C GLY A 707 -18.75 49.63 -2.70
N LEU A 708 -18.34 49.34 -1.49
CA LEU A 708 -18.10 47.99 -1.01
C LEU A 708 -18.75 47.79 0.34
N LEU A 709 -19.57 46.78 0.47
CA LEU A 709 -20.02 46.19 1.73
C LEU A 709 -19.31 44.82 1.87
N TYR A 710 -18.73 44.56 3.03
CA TYR A 710 -18.08 43.27 3.28
C TYR A 710 -18.24 42.83 4.74
N ILE A 711 -18.20 41.53 4.97
CA ILE A 711 -18.07 40.99 6.33
C ILE A 711 -16.65 41.24 6.79
N GLY A 712 -16.47 41.97 7.91
CA GLY A 712 -15.14 42.30 8.39
C GLY A 712 -15.07 43.55 9.22
N THR A 713 -13.92 44.21 9.25
CA THR A 713 -13.70 45.47 9.94
C THR A 713 -12.85 46.43 9.12
N TYR A 714 -13.09 47.72 9.28
CA TYR A 714 -12.25 48.78 8.74
C TYR A 714 -11.81 49.72 9.89
N ASP A 715 -10.52 49.84 10.10
CA ASP A 715 -9.99 50.80 11.04
C ASP A 715 -9.72 52.15 10.34
N ARG A 716 -10.48 53.16 10.68
CA ARG A 716 -10.37 54.50 10.06
C ARG A 716 -9.01 55.14 10.31
N ALA A 717 -8.43 54.94 11.49
CA ALA A 717 -7.20 55.63 11.88
C ALA A 717 -5.97 55.02 11.18
N SER A 718 -5.86 53.72 11.14
CA SER A 718 -4.77 52.98 10.50
C SER A 718 -5.04 52.70 9.02
N GLN A 719 -6.29 52.85 8.56
CA GLN A 719 -6.75 52.46 7.21
C GLN A 719 -6.55 50.98 6.90
N VAL A 720 -6.61 50.13 7.95
CA VAL A 720 -6.45 48.68 7.81
C VAL A 720 -7.82 48.03 7.55
N GLU A 721 -7.89 47.26 6.54
CA GLU A 721 -9.05 46.41 6.16
C GLU A 721 -8.80 44.99 6.65
N VAL A 722 -9.76 44.39 7.34
CA VAL A 722 -9.77 43.00 7.69
C VAL A 722 -11.04 42.39 7.12
N HIS A 723 -10.89 41.51 6.16
CA HIS A 723 -12.02 40.81 5.54
C HIS A 723 -12.24 39.46 6.23
N GLY A 724 -13.50 39.14 6.49
CA GLY A 724 -13.93 37.90 7.11
C GLY A 724 -14.20 38.02 8.62
N GLN A 725 -15.08 37.18 9.07
CA GLN A 725 -15.45 37.01 10.48
C GLN A 725 -15.45 35.50 10.81
N PRO A 726 -15.24 35.15 12.11
CA PRO A 726 -15.33 33.75 12.53
C PRO A 726 -16.69 33.15 12.18
N PHE A 727 -16.65 31.97 11.53
CA PHE A 727 -17.84 31.33 11.03
C PHE A 727 -17.60 29.81 10.83
N SER A 728 -18.43 28.99 11.45
CA SER A 728 -18.17 27.54 11.54
C SER A 728 -19.17 26.68 10.77
N SER A 729 -19.98 27.25 9.92
CA SER A 729 -20.93 26.52 9.06
C SER A 729 -20.52 26.55 7.61
N ARG A 730 -21.05 25.60 6.84
CA ARG A 730 -20.80 25.47 5.39
C ARG A 730 -22.12 25.58 4.62
N PRO A 731 -22.56 26.80 4.23
CA PRO A 731 -23.74 27.00 3.42
C PRO A 731 -23.54 26.50 1.99
N SER A 732 -24.60 26.05 1.34
CA SER A 732 -24.61 25.66 -0.07
C SER A 732 -24.67 26.86 -1.01
N ALA A 733 -25.26 27.98 -0.59
CA ALA A 733 -25.37 29.19 -1.39
C ALA A 733 -25.57 30.44 -0.51
N LEU A 734 -25.30 31.60 -1.10
CA LEU A 734 -25.72 32.92 -0.63
C LEU A 734 -26.93 33.40 -1.45
N GLU A 735 -28.03 33.71 -0.80
CA GLU A 735 -29.22 34.30 -1.38
C GLU A 735 -29.33 35.73 -0.98
N PHE A 736 -29.76 36.61 -1.88
CA PHE A 736 -30.09 37.99 -1.59
C PHE A 736 -31.04 38.55 -2.62
N TYR A 737 -31.74 39.66 -2.29
CA TYR A 737 -32.52 40.40 -3.23
C TYR A 737 -31.77 41.66 -3.60
N TYR A 738 -31.80 42.05 -4.91
CA TYR A 738 -31.10 43.24 -5.36
C TYR A 738 -31.83 44.02 -6.41
N LYS A 739 -31.49 45.30 -6.48
CA LYS A 739 -31.68 46.17 -7.65
C LYS A 739 -30.33 46.69 -8.09
N TYR A 740 -30.16 46.93 -9.35
CA TYR A 740 -28.90 47.44 -9.87
C TYR A 740 -29.10 48.47 -10.98
N TYR A 741 -28.46 49.61 -10.81
CA TYR A 741 -28.47 50.71 -11.72
C TYR A 741 -27.05 50.95 -12.25
N PRO A 742 -26.66 50.39 -13.39
CA PRO A 742 -25.32 50.52 -13.95
C PRO A 742 -25.07 51.90 -14.56
N LEU A 743 -23.82 52.30 -14.47
CA LEU A 743 -23.24 53.37 -15.29
C LEU A 743 -22.28 52.75 -16.29
N ASN A 744 -22.39 53.09 -17.57
CA ASN A 744 -21.54 52.61 -18.64
C ASN A 744 -21.45 51.07 -18.74
N GLU A 745 -22.52 50.36 -18.58
CA GLU A 745 -22.62 48.90 -18.66
C GLU A 745 -21.77 48.16 -17.58
N GLU A 746 -21.40 48.87 -16.52
CA GLU A 746 -20.73 48.26 -15.37
C GLU A 746 -21.66 47.20 -14.73
N GLN A 747 -21.05 46.25 -14.05
CA GLN A 747 -21.77 45.21 -13.32
C GLN A 747 -21.36 45.28 -11.83
N GLY A 748 -22.33 45.08 -10.98
CA GLY A 748 -22.11 44.80 -9.57
C GLY A 748 -21.68 43.36 -9.38
N LYS A 749 -21.07 43.04 -8.25
CA LYS A 749 -20.66 41.65 -7.97
C LYS A 749 -20.92 41.31 -6.50
N ALA A 750 -21.43 40.11 -6.27
CA ALA A 750 -21.50 39.46 -4.98
C ALA A 750 -20.48 38.32 -4.94
N THR A 751 -19.77 38.21 -3.83
CA THR A 751 -18.78 37.14 -3.60
C THR A 751 -19.01 36.55 -2.22
N ILE A 752 -18.94 35.24 -2.10
CA ILE A 752 -18.89 34.50 -0.86
C ILE A 752 -17.69 33.62 -0.86
N ILE A 753 -16.90 33.63 0.22
CA ILE A 753 -15.69 32.81 0.40
C ILE A 753 -15.73 32.23 1.80
N LEU A 754 -15.48 30.94 1.90
CA LEU A 754 -15.26 30.27 3.17
C LEU A 754 -13.80 29.84 3.26
N GLU A 755 -13.21 30.05 4.43
CA GLU A 755 -11.81 29.79 4.72
C GLU A 755 -11.67 28.85 5.92
N ASP A 756 -10.59 28.05 5.95
CA ASP A 756 -10.22 27.26 7.10
C ASP A 756 -9.48 28.10 8.18
N GLU A 757 -9.07 27.45 9.27
CA GLU A 757 -8.33 28.08 10.39
C GLU A 757 -7.02 28.75 9.96
N SER A 758 -6.45 28.35 8.82
CA SER A 758 -5.23 28.92 8.24
C SER A 758 -5.52 30.00 7.19
N HIS A 759 -6.76 30.47 7.09
CA HIS A 759 -7.23 31.41 6.05
C HIS A 759 -7.03 30.88 4.62
N GLN A 760 -7.04 29.56 4.42
CA GLN A 760 -7.04 28.98 3.09
C GLN A 760 -8.49 28.83 2.62
N GLU A 761 -8.74 29.25 1.38
CA GLU A 761 -10.06 29.14 0.77
C GLU A 761 -10.47 27.66 0.63
N ILE A 762 -11.63 27.33 1.17
CA ILE A 762 -12.23 26.00 1.09
C ILE A 762 -13.48 25.97 0.18
N GLY A 763 -14.12 27.11 -0.01
CA GLY A 763 -15.30 27.24 -0.85
C GLY A 763 -15.49 28.67 -1.33
N ARG A 764 -16.02 28.82 -2.55
CA ARG A 764 -16.24 30.12 -3.19
C ARG A 764 -17.49 30.13 -4.03
N GLY A 765 -18.18 31.26 -4.05
CA GLY A 765 -19.21 31.61 -5.00
C GLY A 765 -19.09 33.06 -5.45
N GLU A 766 -19.37 33.33 -6.72
CA GLU A 766 -19.38 34.68 -7.28
C GLU A 766 -20.55 34.84 -8.25
N LEU A 767 -21.16 36.01 -8.24
CA LEU A 767 -22.21 36.39 -9.18
C LEU A 767 -22.06 37.85 -9.57
N ARG A 768 -22.03 38.14 -10.88
CA ARG A 768 -22.18 39.50 -11.40
C ARG A 768 -23.67 39.79 -11.61
N VAL A 769 -24.08 40.96 -11.18
CA VAL A 769 -25.46 41.43 -11.32
C VAL A 769 -25.53 42.55 -12.35
N GLY A 770 -26.57 42.55 -13.15
CA GLY A 770 -26.83 43.54 -14.19
C GLY A 770 -28.08 44.40 -13.89
N ASP A 771 -28.41 45.29 -14.81
CA ASP A 771 -29.50 46.26 -14.68
C ASP A 771 -30.84 45.60 -14.31
N THR A 772 -31.39 46.03 -13.18
CA THR A 772 -32.76 45.68 -12.76
C THR A 772 -33.34 46.77 -11.87
N GLN A 773 -34.57 47.13 -12.16
CA GLN A 773 -35.27 48.23 -11.45
C GLN A 773 -36.14 47.75 -10.29
N SER A 774 -36.45 46.50 -10.24
CA SER A 774 -37.20 45.84 -9.17
C SER A 774 -36.32 44.86 -8.45
N PHE A 775 -36.57 44.62 -7.18
CA PHE A 775 -35.88 43.61 -6.44
C PHE A 775 -35.98 42.25 -7.12
N THR A 776 -34.87 41.72 -7.44
CA THR A 776 -34.67 40.42 -8.07
C THR A 776 -33.88 39.49 -7.16
N GLN A 777 -34.37 38.29 -6.97
CA GLN A 777 -33.67 37.27 -6.22
C GLN A 777 -32.38 36.81 -6.93
N ALA A 778 -31.31 36.76 -6.19
CA ALA A 778 -30.06 36.20 -6.67
C ALA A 778 -29.63 35.07 -5.75
N ILE A 779 -29.14 34.00 -6.34
CA ILE A 779 -28.58 32.85 -5.62
C ILE A 779 -27.13 32.62 -6.13
N VAL A 780 -26.18 32.67 -5.24
CA VAL A 780 -24.75 32.45 -5.51
C VAL A 780 -24.36 31.10 -4.94
N PRO A 781 -24.32 30.03 -5.73
CA PRO A 781 -23.89 28.71 -5.25
C PRO A 781 -22.45 28.74 -4.75
N VAL A 782 -22.17 28.05 -3.64
CA VAL A 782 -20.83 27.87 -3.12
C VAL A 782 -20.26 26.54 -3.63
N VAL A 783 -19.17 26.63 -4.34
CA VAL A 783 -18.39 25.47 -4.77
C VAL A 783 -17.25 25.22 -3.78
N TYR A 784 -17.27 24.06 -3.14
CA TYR A 784 -16.23 23.65 -2.21
C TYR A 784 -15.16 22.85 -2.93
N ASN A 785 -13.91 23.31 -2.82
CA ASN A 785 -12.74 22.68 -3.46
C ASN A 785 -12.12 21.58 -2.61
N VAL A 786 -12.30 21.70 -1.29
CA VAL A 786 -11.75 20.75 -0.30
C VAL A 786 -12.77 20.53 0.82
N ASN A 787 -12.78 19.31 1.35
CA ASN A 787 -13.67 18.97 2.47
C ASN A 787 -12.99 19.28 3.81
N LYS A 788 -13.04 20.54 4.21
CA LYS A 788 -12.52 21.03 5.51
C LYS A 788 -13.61 21.78 6.27
N LYS A 789 -13.42 21.96 7.57
CA LYS A 789 -14.27 22.85 8.37
C LYS A 789 -14.06 24.30 7.96
N ALA A 790 -15.15 25.06 7.93
CA ALA A 790 -15.07 26.50 7.84
C ALA A 790 -14.68 27.09 9.20
N ALA A 791 -13.83 28.11 9.19
CA ALA A 791 -13.45 28.90 10.35
C ALA A 791 -13.74 30.38 10.15
N PHE A 792 -13.77 30.84 8.90
CA PHE A 792 -14.04 32.21 8.53
C PHE A 792 -14.96 32.29 7.33
N LEU A 793 -15.81 33.33 7.29
CA LEU A 793 -16.67 33.67 6.19
C LEU A 793 -16.34 35.07 5.70
N ARG A 794 -16.20 35.22 4.41
CA ARG A 794 -16.17 36.52 3.71
C ARG A 794 -17.37 36.59 2.78
N VAL A 795 -18.14 37.66 2.88
CA VAL A 795 -19.16 38.04 1.90
C VAL A 795 -18.88 39.47 1.50
N GLU A 796 -18.89 39.71 0.23
CA GLU A 796 -18.58 41.04 -0.33
C GLU A 796 -19.62 41.39 -1.41
N PHE A 797 -20.14 42.61 -1.34
CA PHE A 797 -20.98 43.22 -2.36
C PHE A 797 -20.34 44.50 -2.85
N ILE A 798 -20.02 44.56 -4.13
CA ILE A 798 -19.35 45.68 -4.74
C ILE A 798 -20.26 46.32 -5.79
N SER A 799 -20.39 47.65 -5.79
CA SER A 799 -21.25 48.37 -6.74
C SER A 799 -20.75 48.31 -8.17
N THR A 800 -19.47 48.10 -8.43
CA THR A 800 -18.92 47.86 -9.75
C THR A 800 -17.64 47.02 -9.66
N ASP A 801 -17.52 46.04 -10.55
CA ASP A 801 -16.34 45.16 -10.70
C ASP A 801 -15.33 45.74 -11.72
N ALA A 802 -15.41 47.01 -12.03
CA ALA A 802 -14.50 47.70 -12.93
C ALA A 802 -13.24 48.21 -12.18
N ASN A 803 -12.06 47.99 -12.77
CA ASN A 803 -10.81 48.51 -12.20
C ASN A 803 -10.77 50.05 -12.08
N ALA A 804 -11.47 50.73 -12.97
CA ALA A 804 -11.60 52.18 -12.98
C ALA A 804 -13.09 52.56 -13.02
N PRO A 805 -13.78 52.55 -11.85
CA PRO A 805 -15.20 52.80 -11.81
C PRO A 805 -15.56 54.18 -12.38
N ALA A 806 -16.65 54.22 -13.09
CA ALA A 806 -17.19 55.49 -13.64
C ALA A 806 -17.97 56.24 -12.60
N THR A 807 -17.88 57.52 -12.61
CA THR A 807 -18.70 58.43 -11.78
C THR A 807 -19.23 59.59 -12.61
N ILE A 808 -20.36 60.10 -12.21
CA ILE A 808 -20.96 61.30 -12.85
C ILE A 808 -21.39 62.29 -11.78
N ALA A 809 -21.43 63.54 -12.16
CA ALA A 809 -22.04 64.55 -11.33
C ALA A 809 -23.58 64.43 -11.51
N VAL A 810 -24.29 64.29 -10.41
CA VAL A 810 -25.76 64.25 -10.38
C VAL A 810 -26.28 65.59 -9.90
N GLN A 811 -27.04 66.23 -10.75
CA GLN A 811 -27.69 67.51 -10.36
C GLN A 811 -28.92 67.23 -9.51
N GLY A 812 -28.97 67.89 -8.37
CA GLY A 812 -30.22 68.08 -7.60
C GLY A 812 -31.04 69.24 -8.11
N SER A 813 -32.29 69.24 -7.73
CA SER A 813 -33.26 70.31 -8.08
C SER A 813 -33.02 71.67 -7.39
N LYS A 814 -32.00 71.75 -6.54
CA LYS A 814 -31.68 72.99 -5.82
C LYS A 814 -30.18 73.26 -6.05
N GLY A 815 -29.92 74.57 -6.23
CA GLY A 815 -28.57 75.07 -6.44
C GLY A 815 -27.54 74.62 -5.41
N ALA A 816 -26.27 74.44 -5.82
CA ALA A 816 -25.15 73.81 -5.15
C ALA A 816 -24.86 74.25 -3.71
N TRP A 817 -25.49 75.26 -3.21
CA TRP A 817 -25.20 75.88 -1.91
C TRP A 817 -26.18 75.48 -0.80
N ASN A 818 -27.29 74.84 -1.12
CA ASN A 818 -28.36 74.61 -0.15
C ASN A 818 -28.79 73.18 0.11
N ALA A 819 -28.13 72.24 -0.55
CA ALA A 819 -28.57 70.90 -0.42
C ALA A 819 -27.43 70.06 0.20
N GLY A 820 -27.54 69.71 1.38
CA GLY A 820 -26.72 68.75 2.03
C GLY A 820 -25.90 67.88 1.11
N TYR A 821 -26.17 66.70 1.01
CA TYR A 821 -25.51 65.82 0.05
C TYR A 821 -25.96 66.05 -1.44
N GLY A 822 -26.78 67.08 -1.73
CA GLY A 822 -27.59 67.03 -2.91
C GLY A 822 -27.05 67.56 -4.21
N ASP A 823 -26.12 68.53 -4.16
CA ASP A 823 -26.04 69.36 -5.35
C ASP A 823 -24.81 69.06 -6.30
N SER A 824 -23.94 68.25 -6.00
CA SER A 824 -22.81 67.93 -6.92
C SER A 824 -22.15 66.61 -6.57
N ARG A 825 -22.96 65.59 -6.48
CA ARG A 825 -22.46 64.25 -6.12
C ARG A 825 -21.89 63.53 -7.34
N HIS A 826 -20.70 63.11 -7.24
CA HIS A 826 -20.14 62.18 -8.20
C HIS A 826 -20.51 60.76 -7.80
N ILE A 827 -21.57 60.25 -8.36
CA ILE A 827 -22.07 58.90 -8.10
C ILE A 827 -22.06 58.11 -9.39
N GLY A 828 -21.65 56.91 -9.30
CA GLY A 828 -21.63 55.94 -10.39
C GLY A 828 -22.74 54.89 -10.27
N SER A 829 -22.34 53.62 -10.57
CA SER A 829 -23.23 52.47 -10.45
C SER A 829 -23.75 52.29 -9.02
N ILE A 830 -24.98 51.84 -8.89
CA ILE A 830 -25.67 51.66 -7.59
C ILE A 830 -26.19 50.23 -7.50
N LEU A 831 -25.71 49.53 -6.50
CA LEU A 831 -26.24 48.24 -6.12
C LEU A 831 -27.05 48.39 -4.82
N THR A 832 -28.33 48.06 -4.86
CA THR A 832 -29.17 47.96 -3.66
C THR A 832 -29.37 46.49 -3.34
N ILE A 833 -29.11 46.10 -2.10
CA ILE A 833 -29.31 44.71 -1.67
C ILE A 833 -30.18 44.68 -0.41
N ASP A 834 -30.91 43.57 -0.23
CA ASP A 834 -31.72 43.29 0.93
C ASP A 834 -31.91 41.80 1.14
N ASP A 835 -32.37 41.43 2.36
CA ASP A 835 -32.72 40.07 2.74
C ASP A 835 -31.63 39.03 2.39
N VAL A 836 -30.42 39.30 2.82
CA VAL A 836 -29.28 38.42 2.61
C VAL A 836 -29.40 37.18 3.49
N LYS A 837 -29.28 35.98 2.90
CA LYS A 837 -29.49 34.73 3.62
C LYS A 837 -28.49 33.68 3.16
N LEU A 838 -28.03 32.85 4.10
CA LEU A 838 -27.25 31.66 3.78
C LEU A 838 -28.19 30.47 3.62
N ILE A 839 -28.05 29.76 2.52
CA ILE A 839 -28.80 28.53 2.21
C ILE A 839 -27.93 27.33 2.59
N TYR A 840 -28.54 26.36 3.22
CA TYR A 840 -27.87 25.15 3.64
C TYR A 840 -28.40 23.92 2.92
#